data_7aa7b9f7c94f87cd092acd701dfaf2b6
#
_entry.id   7aa7b9f7c94f87cd092acd701dfaf2b6
#
_cell.length_a   1.000
_cell.length_b   1.000
_cell.length_c   1.000
_cell.angle_alpha   90.00
_cell.angle_beta   90.00
_cell.angle_gamma   90.00
#
_symmetry.space_group_name_H-M   'P 1'
#
loop_
_entity.id
_entity.type
_entity.pdbx_description
1 polymer ?
#
loop_
_entity_poly.entity_id
_entity_poly.type
_entity_poly.pdbx_seq_one_letter_code
_entity_poly.pdbx_strand_id
1 'polypeptide(L)'
;MLASACLAATQPRDKVAVVLAGGGAKGAAHIGVLKALEEMQVPIDIITGTSMGAYVGGLYATGMSADEIESFIYSIDWNSGYRDRVDRSQRRVRDKEFEDRYQITTDLGLRWGQIRAPTGVVQGQNMLRILRETTGNLGRFDSFDQLAIPYRSVATDILELEEVVIDNGYLVDAMMASMSVPGALPPYHLNGHMLVDGGVVNNMPVDLARSLGANIVIAVDISTDYKTAEEFTGLLTVADQLSNYLVRRSTQEQAQVMGDRDVYLRPNVGKMETVEFGKMPEAYLAGYEIAKSMQPRLEGLALSDADYQEYIEHKQQARKQLRYGDERVVDQVVINNDTHYSDVLLMNRLALEAGSALSTEEIEQAVENLYALDRFELITYQYEQVDGLNQLVVNVHEKSWGPNYLNFRFFLEDDFNTDSQYGVGVSTNFTNLNQHGAELAFNVEMGTDKLIETELYSPVLSSQKVFTAARLAISDERRNAPLTDFDKPDIGSVNDYLPVSYGEFVTELALGYQPTLWQELRLGGRYSEGQVEYTTLASAGTAEFDRLGLFASYRLDTLDNFAFPTRGLLVGLDYLVSHDRSPDGLTYTDVEDVQEDTVYEIAAHIKGAASYQRHTLVGQVEYSFVESKNSSLPLDPRELGGFLNLSGIPRNSLIGQNLFFTSLVYRYKWFDNDFGLFNAPVYLGASLEHGGVWSDNDLKLNKAPLYNAASVFAGIDSPVGPIMLAYGLTEKNLDAVYLIVGTSFN
;
A
#
# COMPACT_ATOMS: atom_id res chain seq x y z
N MET A 1 74.41 29.61 -25.69
CA MET A 1 73.00 30.10 -25.55
C MET A 1 72.14 28.98 -25.01
N LEU A 2 71.94 29.00 -23.70
CA LEU A 2 71.01 28.07 -23.03
C LEU A 2 69.62 28.75 -23.08
N ALA A 3 68.71 28.17 -23.83
CA ALA A 3 67.30 28.59 -23.84
C ALA A 3 66.63 28.02 -22.56
N SER A 4 66.37 28.91 -21.59
CA SER A 4 65.50 28.62 -20.46
C SER A 4 64.04 28.42 -21.03
N ALA A 5 63.59 27.18 -21.05
CA ALA A 5 62.17 26.90 -21.20
C ALA A 5 61.47 27.33 -19.90
N CYS A 6 60.80 28.47 -19.95
CA CYS A 6 59.85 28.87 -18.93
C CYS A 6 58.68 27.85 -18.98
N LEU A 7 58.66 26.92 -18.04
CA LEU A 7 57.44 26.19 -17.70
C LEU A 7 56.48 27.23 -17.15
N ALA A 8 55.55 27.68 -17.99
CA ALA A 8 54.39 28.40 -17.52
C ALA A 8 53.61 27.45 -16.60
N ALA A 9 53.70 27.69 -15.28
CA ALA A 9 52.81 27.07 -14.34
C ALA A 9 51.39 27.47 -14.79
N THR A 10 50.66 26.53 -15.36
CA THR A 10 49.23 26.71 -15.63
C THR A 10 48.58 27.03 -14.28
N GLN A 11 48.02 28.24 -14.18
CA GLN A 11 47.23 28.56 -12.98
C GLN A 11 46.09 27.52 -12.90
N PRO A 12 45.86 26.98 -11.69
CA PRO A 12 44.72 26.03 -11.55
C PRO A 12 43.45 26.75 -12.00
N ARG A 13 42.65 26.07 -12.80
CA ARG A 13 41.35 26.59 -13.24
C ARG A 13 40.44 26.87 -12.06
N ASP A 14 39.49 27.75 -12.26
CA ASP A 14 38.43 27.99 -11.28
C ASP A 14 37.65 26.70 -11.01
N LYS A 15 37.41 26.41 -9.74
CA LYS A 15 36.52 25.31 -9.31
C LYS A 15 35.08 25.73 -9.46
N VAL A 16 34.30 24.91 -10.19
CA VAL A 16 32.86 25.11 -10.45
C VAL A 16 32.08 24.22 -9.51
N ALA A 17 31.17 24.80 -8.72
CA ALA A 17 30.19 24.07 -7.94
C ALA A 17 28.81 24.17 -8.59
N VAL A 18 28.07 23.07 -8.53
CA VAL A 18 26.62 23.03 -8.84
C VAL A 18 25.85 22.89 -7.54
N VAL A 19 24.92 23.81 -7.32
CA VAL A 19 24.04 23.84 -6.14
C VAL A 19 22.62 23.57 -6.58
N LEU A 20 22.03 22.49 -6.05
CA LEU A 20 20.73 21.97 -6.47
C LEU A 20 19.71 22.15 -5.33
N ALA A 21 18.72 23.01 -5.55
CA ALA A 21 17.69 23.31 -4.56
C ALA A 21 16.68 22.16 -4.38
N GLY A 22 16.01 22.11 -3.22
CA GLY A 22 14.89 21.22 -2.98
C GLY A 22 13.62 21.66 -3.71
N GLY A 23 12.70 20.71 -3.97
CA GLY A 23 11.43 21.03 -4.63
C GLY A 23 10.63 19.83 -5.16
N GLY A 24 10.90 18.61 -4.68
CA GLY A 24 10.16 17.39 -5.07
C GLY A 24 10.21 17.12 -6.58
N ALA A 25 9.08 16.82 -7.19
CA ALA A 25 8.97 16.45 -8.61
C ALA A 25 9.61 17.47 -9.58
N LYS A 26 9.67 18.75 -9.19
CA LYS A 26 10.38 19.81 -9.96
C LYS A 26 11.88 19.57 -10.09
N GLY A 27 12.46 18.70 -9.23
CA GLY A 27 13.85 18.32 -9.29
C GLY A 27 14.32 17.69 -10.59
N ALA A 28 13.39 17.19 -11.43
CA ALA A 28 13.71 16.77 -12.79
C ALA A 28 14.35 17.91 -13.62
N ALA A 29 14.09 19.19 -13.29
CA ALA A 29 14.77 20.33 -13.91
C ALA A 29 16.28 20.32 -13.66
N HIS A 30 16.77 19.81 -12.53
CA HIS A 30 18.20 19.68 -12.25
C HIS A 30 18.88 18.76 -13.26
N ILE A 31 18.20 17.68 -13.66
CA ILE A 31 18.74 16.73 -14.65
C ILE A 31 18.86 17.43 -16.02
N GLY A 32 17.85 18.20 -16.40
CA GLY A 32 17.90 19.00 -17.63
C GLY A 32 19.05 20.02 -17.62
N VAL A 33 19.31 20.68 -16.47
CA VAL A 33 20.46 21.57 -16.30
C VAL A 33 21.78 20.81 -16.42
N LEU A 34 21.92 19.67 -15.72
CA LEU A 34 23.14 18.84 -15.78
C LEU A 34 23.40 18.34 -17.20
N LYS A 35 22.36 17.93 -17.93
CA LYS A 35 22.46 17.57 -19.36
C LYS A 35 23.00 18.69 -20.22
N ALA A 36 22.46 19.89 -20.04
CA ALA A 36 22.93 21.06 -20.80
C ALA A 36 24.39 21.41 -20.44
N LEU A 37 24.81 21.28 -19.16
CA LEU A 37 26.20 21.49 -18.74
C LEU A 37 27.15 20.44 -19.34
N GLU A 38 26.74 19.17 -19.40
CA GLU A 38 27.52 18.12 -20.06
C GLU A 38 27.72 18.42 -21.55
N GLU A 39 26.66 18.82 -22.26
CA GLU A 39 26.74 19.19 -23.68
C GLU A 39 27.58 20.44 -23.95
N MET A 40 27.65 21.36 -22.99
CA MET A 40 28.49 22.56 -23.05
C MET A 40 29.90 22.31 -22.52
N GLN A 41 30.26 21.10 -22.13
CA GLN A 41 31.55 20.69 -21.62
C GLN A 41 31.98 21.47 -20.37
N VAL A 42 31.03 21.87 -19.50
CA VAL A 42 31.30 22.57 -18.25
C VAL A 42 31.64 21.53 -17.18
N PRO A 43 32.84 21.56 -16.60
CA PRO A 43 33.23 20.64 -15.55
C PRO A 43 32.54 21.01 -14.23
N ILE A 44 32.22 19.99 -13.44
CA ILE A 44 31.61 20.13 -12.10
C ILE A 44 32.58 19.54 -11.09
N ASP A 45 33.08 20.38 -10.16
CA ASP A 45 34.09 20.00 -9.16
C ASP A 45 33.48 19.73 -7.78
N ILE A 46 32.32 20.30 -7.48
CA ILE A 46 31.65 20.20 -6.20
C ILE A 46 30.13 20.18 -6.44
N ILE A 47 29.43 19.36 -5.70
CA ILE A 47 27.95 19.34 -5.71
C ILE A 47 27.45 19.50 -4.28
N THR A 48 26.51 20.43 -4.08
CA THR A 48 25.74 20.55 -2.85
C THR A 48 24.24 20.51 -3.20
N GLY A 49 23.46 19.87 -2.37
CA GLY A 49 22.04 19.74 -2.67
C GLY A 49 21.15 19.54 -1.45
N THR A 50 19.88 19.90 -1.62
CA THR A 50 18.82 19.76 -0.62
C THR A 50 17.65 19.00 -1.23
N SER A 51 17.05 18.06 -0.47
CA SER A 51 15.85 17.31 -0.87
C SER A 51 16.07 16.59 -2.22
N MET A 52 15.20 16.79 -3.21
CA MET A 52 15.38 16.22 -4.55
C MET A 52 16.71 16.70 -5.21
N GLY A 53 17.20 17.89 -4.86
CA GLY A 53 18.52 18.35 -5.29
C GLY A 53 19.66 17.52 -4.67
N ALA A 54 19.48 17.04 -3.43
CA ALA A 54 20.43 16.11 -2.79
C ALA A 54 20.38 14.75 -3.50
N TYR A 55 19.21 14.25 -3.87
CA TYR A 55 19.07 13.00 -4.60
C TYR A 55 19.74 13.06 -5.99
N VAL A 56 19.35 14.03 -6.84
CA VAL A 56 19.93 14.18 -8.19
C VAL A 56 21.42 14.46 -8.12
N GLY A 57 21.83 15.36 -7.21
CA GLY A 57 23.23 15.71 -7.00
C GLY A 57 24.07 14.54 -6.51
N GLY A 58 23.55 13.74 -5.57
CA GLY A 58 24.22 12.57 -5.06
C GLY A 58 24.39 11.47 -6.12
N LEU A 59 23.37 11.21 -6.93
CA LEU A 59 23.48 10.27 -8.07
C LEU A 59 24.54 10.77 -9.08
N TYR A 60 24.53 12.05 -9.43
CA TYR A 60 25.52 12.62 -10.34
C TYR A 60 26.93 12.56 -9.77
N ALA A 61 27.05 12.75 -8.45
CA ALA A 61 28.32 12.65 -7.73
C ALA A 61 28.91 11.22 -7.71
N THR A 62 28.08 10.18 -7.87
CA THR A 62 28.59 8.79 -8.06
C THR A 62 29.27 8.58 -9.42
N GLY A 63 29.19 9.54 -10.32
CA GLY A 63 29.73 9.45 -11.67
C GLY A 63 28.72 9.11 -12.75
N MET A 64 27.44 9.07 -12.44
CA MET A 64 26.38 8.93 -13.46
C MET A 64 26.36 10.12 -14.40
N SER A 65 25.93 9.90 -15.64
CA SER A 65 25.58 10.96 -16.58
C SER A 65 24.14 11.45 -16.35
N ALA A 66 23.82 12.63 -16.85
CA ALA A 66 22.45 13.15 -16.82
C ALA A 66 21.45 12.19 -17.49
N ASP A 67 21.84 11.55 -18.62
CA ASP A 67 20.98 10.58 -19.32
C ASP A 67 20.66 9.33 -18.49
N GLU A 68 21.65 8.83 -17.72
CA GLU A 68 21.44 7.70 -16.83
C GLU A 68 20.47 8.07 -15.69
N ILE A 69 20.62 9.26 -15.10
CA ILE A 69 19.73 9.74 -14.04
C ILE A 69 18.32 9.97 -14.59
N GLU A 70 18.19 10.53 -15.80
CA GLU A 70 16.90 10.70 -16.48
C GLU A 70 16.19 9.35 -16.67
N SER A 71 16.91 8.34 -17.11
CA SER A 71 16.37 6.98 -17.29
C SER A 71 15.87 6.40 -15.97
N PHE A 72 16.61 6.58 -14.88
CA PHE A 72 16.19 6.13 -13.54
C PHE A 72 14.95 6.87 -13.06
N ILE A 73 14.95 8.20 -13.12
CA ILE A 73 13.87 9.01 -12.52
C ILE A 73 12.52 8.75 -13.17
N TYR A 74 12.49 8.39 -14.47
CA TYR A 74 11.28 8.04 -15.20
C TYR A 74 10.87 6.57 -15.03
N SER A 75 11.76 5.69 -14.60
CA SER A 75 11.44 4.29 -14.31
C SER A 75 10.82 4.08 -12.93
N ILE A 76 10.95 5.06 -12.03
CA ILE A 76 10.49 4.99 -10.65
C ILE A 76 9.03 5.42 -10.55
N ASP A 77 8.22 4.62 -9.85
CA ASP A 77 6.94 5.10 -9.30
C ASP A 77 7.21 5.88 -8.01
N TRP A 78 7.47 7.19 -8.13
CA TRP A 78 7.71 8.07 -7.00
C TRP A 78 6.58 8.13 -6.00
N ASN A 79 5.34 7.96 -6.47
CA ASN A 79 4.19 7.95 -5.60
C ASN A 79 4.21 6.74 -4.66
N SER A 80 4.82 5.63 -5.07
CA SER A 80 5.00 4.46 -4.19
C SER A 80 5.91 4.77 -2.99
N GLY A 81 6.87 5.69 -3.13
CA GLY A 81 7.74 6.13 -2.03
C GLY A 81 7.00 6.85 -0.89
N TYR A 82 5.80 7.37 -1.17
CA TYR A 82 4.91 7.99 -0.19
C TYR A 82 3.76 7.07 0.22
N ARG A 83 3.90 5.75 0.01
CA ARG A 83 2.94 4.71 0.37
C ARG A 83 3.70 3.51 0.92
N ASP A 84 3.70 3.33 2.22
CA ASP A 84 4.44 2.23 2.86
C ASP A 84 3.67 0.91 2.88
N ARG A 85 2.56 0.80 2.16
CA ARG A 85 1.79 -0.43 2.11
C ARG A 85 2.43 -1.44 1.17
N VAL A 86 2.70 -2.60 1.70
CA VAL A 86 3.04 -3.78 0.92
C VAL A 86 1.83 -4.19 0.09
N ASP A 87 2.07 -4.63 -1.15
CA ASP A 87 1.02 -5.11 -2.05
C ASP A 87 0.18 -6.19 -1.35
N ARG A 88 -1.16 -6.09 -1.48
CA ARG A 88 -2.09 -7.04 -0.87
C ARG A 88 -1.77 -8.49 -1.23
N SER A 89 -1.32 -8.75 -2.46
CA SER A 89 -0.96 -10.09 -2.91
C SER A 89 0.17 -10.74 -2.10
N GLN A 90 1.01 -9.96 -1.44
CA GLN A 90 2.14 -10.42 -0.63
C GLN A 90 1.82 -10.56 0.87
N ARG A 91 0.59 -10.28 1.28
CA ARG A 91 0.14 -10.42 2.67
C ARG A 91 -0.43 -11.81 2.96
N ARG A 92 -0.50 -12.16 4.25
CA ARG A 92 -1.15 -13.41 4.69
C ARG A 92 -2.65 -13.38 4.38
N VAL A 93 -3.24 -14.54 4.08
CA VAL A 93 -4.69 -14.68 3.84
C VAL A 93 -5.52 -14.01 4.94
N ARG A 94 -5.20 -14.31 6.19
CA ARG A 94 -5.89 -13.74 7.36
C ARG A 94 -5.84 -12.21 7.39
N ASP A 95 -4.67 -11.62 7.12
CA ASP A 95 -4.51 -10.17 7.13
C ASP A 95 -5.30 -9.50 5.98
N LYS A 96 -5.37 -10.17 4.82
CA LYS A 96 -6.18 -9.71 3.67
C LYS A 96 -7.67 -9.72 4.00
N GLU A 97 -8.20 -10.83 4.53
CA GLU A 97 -9.60 -10.95 4.93
C GLU A 97 -9.98 -9.89 5.97
N PHE A 98 -9.06 -9.64 6.92
CA PHE A 98 -9.26 -8.61 7.93
C PHE A 98 -9.33 -7.20 7.34
N GLU A 99 -8.39 -6.83 6.45
CA GLU A 99 -8.35 -5.52 5.81
C GLU A 99 -9.48 -5.31 4.81
N ASP A 100 -9.87 -6.34 4.08
CA ASP A 100 -10.99 -6.28 3.16
C ASP A 100 -12.30 -6.00 3.92
N ARG A 101 -12.42 -6.50 5.15
CA ARG A 101 -13.57 -6.25 6.03
C ARG A 101 -13.50 -4.88 6.72
N TYR A 102 -12.35 -4.52 7.31
CA TYR A 102 -12.11 -3.24 7.98
C TYR A 102 -11.31 -2.32 7.05
N GLN A 103 -11.92 -1.91 5.98
CA GLN A 103 -11.29 -1.22 4.84
C GLN A 103 -10.73 0.16 5.16
N ILE A 104 -11.23 0.82 6.22
CA ILE A 104 -10.68 2.08 6.72
C ILE A 104 -9.56 1.73 7.70
N THR A 105 -8.41 1.37 7.13
CA THR A 105 -7.22 1.09 7.90
C THR A 105 -6.58 2.41 8.30
N THR A 106 -6.59 2.66 9.59
CA THR A 106 -5.89 3.80 10.18
C THR A 106 -4.65 3.25 10.87
N ASP A 107 -3.50 3.89 10.72
CA ASP A 107 -2.34 3.57 11.54
C ASP A 107 -2.48 4.11 12.97
N LEU A 108 -3.70 4.08 13.53
CA LEU A 108 -3.95 4.50 14.90
C LEU A 108 -3.62 3.38 15.87
N GLY A 109 -2.76 3.68 16.81
CA GLY A 109 -2.42 2.79 17.91
C GLY A 109 -3.28 3.05 19.15
N LEU A 110 -3.46 1.99 19.96
CA LEU A 110 -4.12 2.07 21.26
C LEU A 110 -3.15 1.60 22.35
N ARG A 111 -2.74 2.50 23.23
CA ARG A 111 -1.85 2.18 24.34
C ARG A 111 -2.38 2.76 25.65
N TRP A 112 -2.70 1.89 26.62
CA TRP A 112 -3.21 2.29 27.93
C TRP A 112 -4.43 3.23 27.87
N GLY A 113 -5.34 3.01 26.89
CA GLY A 113 -6.54 3.82 26.69
C GLY A 113 -6.28 5.16 25.96
N GLN A 114 -5.06 5.41 25.51
CA GLN A 114 -4.71 6.58 24.70
C GLN A 114 -4.59 6.18 23.23
N ILE A 115 -5.24 6.93 22.37
CA ILE A 115 -5.07 6.82 20.92
C ILE A 115 -3.78 7.56 20.54
N ARG A 116 -2.91 6.90 19.78
CA ARG A 116 -1.66 7.44 19.24
C ARG A 116 -1.68 7.37 17.73
N ALA A 117 -1.10 8.36 17.09
CA ALA A 117 -0.91 8.41 15.66
C ALA A 117 0.58 8.41 15.32
N PRO A 118 0.97 7.92 14.13
CA PRO A 118 2.33 8.07 13.62
C PRO A 118 2.70 9.55 13.44
N THR A 119 3.99 9.85 13.38
CA THR A 119 4.53 11.20 13.22
C THR A 119 4.57 11.68 11.76
N GLY A 120 4.38 10.76 10.81
CA GLY A 120 4.27 11.05 9.38
C GLY A 120 3.08 10.29 8.77
N VAL A 121 2.63 10.71 7.61
CA VAL A 121 1.57 10.00 6.86
C VAL A 121 2.03 8.61 6.44
N VAL A 122 3.33 8.49 6.11
CA VAL A 122 4.05 7.25 5.82
C VAL A 122 5.34 7.21 6.63
N GLN A 123 5.98 6.05 6.78
CA GLN A 123 7.21 5.89 7.54
C GLN A 123 8.49 5.96 6.67
N GLY A 124 8.33 5.88 5.34
CA GLY A 124 9.41 6.02 4.37
C GLY A 124 10.11 4.72 4.00
N GLN A 125 9.55 3.55 4.30
CA GLN A 125 10.14 2.26 3.94
C GLN A 125 10.34 2.13 2.42
N ASN A 126 9.31 2.45 1.64
CA ASN A 126 9.39 2.39 0.19
C ASN A 126 10.29 3.49 -0.40
N MET A 127 10.36 4.66 0.24
CA MET A 127 11.30 5.70 -0.16
C MET A 127 12.76 5.22 0.01
N LEU A 128 13.08 4.60 1.15
CA LEU A 128 14.40 3.99 1.36
C LEU A 128 14.74 2.94 0.31
N ARG A 129 13.77 2.08 -0.05
CA ARG A 129 13.96 1.10 -1.13
C ARG A 129 14.33 1.77 -2.44
N ILE A 130 13.57 2.79 -2.87
CA ILE A 130 13.86 3.57 -4.09
C ILE A 130 15.27 4.15 -4.04
N LEU A 131 15.65 4.75 -2.93
CA LEU A 131 16.97 5.35 -2.78
C LEU A 131 18.10 4.29 -2.82
N ARG A 132 17.91 3.11 -2.24
CA ARG A 132 18.89 2.02 -2.27
C ARG A 132 19.05 1.44 -3.67
N GLU A 133 17.95 1.15 -4.35
CA GLU A 133 17.96 0.66 -5.74
C GLU A 133 18.68 1.64 -6.67
N THR A 134 18.38 2.93 -6.57
CA THR A 134 18.95 3.95 -7.46
C THR A 134 20.38 4.37 -7.09
N THR A 135 20.80 4.21 -5.85
CA THR A 135 22.21 4.41 -5.45
C THR A 135 23.07 3.16 -5.66
N GLY A 136 22.51 2.07 -6.19
CA GLY A 136 23.22 0.80 -6.37
C GLY A 136 23.68 0.21 -5.03
N ASN A 137 22.97 0.55 -3.94
CA ASN A 137 23.26 0.07 -2.59
C ASN A 137 24.73 0.24 -2.17
N LEU A 138 25.28 1.43 -2.45
CA LEU A 138 26.66 1.75 -2.11
C LEU A 138 26.91 1.61 -0.60
N GLY A 139 28.12 1.17 -0.24
CA GLY A 139 28.53 1.04 1.14
C GLY A 139 28.76 2.38 1.83
N ARG A 140 29.23 2.29 3.08
CA ARG A 140 29.57 3.45 3.88
C ARG A 140 30.82 4.15 3.35
N PHE A 141 30.80 5.47 3.32
CA PHE A 141 31.92 6.34 2.99
C PHE A 141 32.44 7.04 4.26
N ASP A 142 33.76 7.16 4.41
CA ASP A 142 34.36 7.97 5.44
C ASP A 142 34.22 9.47 5.13
N SER A 143 34.13 9.79 3.83
CA SER A 143 33.83 11.14 3.32
C SER A 143 33.23 11.01 1.93
N PHE A 144 32.22 11.82 1.62
CA PHE A 144 31.67 11.92 0.26
C PHE A 144 32.60 12.62 -0.73
N ASP A 145 33.78 13.02 -0.30
CA ASP A 145 34.89 13.38 -1.20
C ASP A 145 35.49 12.16 -1.94
N GLN A 146 35.14 10.94 -1.49
CA GLN A 146 35.49 9.67 -2.16
C GLN A 146 34.58 9.33 -3.35
N LEU A 147 33.50 10.06 -3.52
CA LEU A 147 32.66 9.96 -4.73
C LEU A 147 33.42 10.49 -5.95
N ALA A 148 32.88 10.26 -7.14
CA ALA A 148 33.50 10.77 -8.38
C ALA A 148 33.55 12.30 -8.41
N ILE A 149 32.63 12.97 -7.73
CA ILE A 149 32.62 14.42 -7.49
C ILE A 149 32.32 14.61 -6.01
N PRO A 150 33.11 15.46 -5.28
CA PRO A 150 32.83 15.85 -3.90
C PRO A 150 31.39 16.32 -3.70
N TYR A 151 30.70 15.75 -2.72
CA TYR A 151 29.28 15.95 -2.53
C TYR A 151 28.93 16.28 -1.07
N ARG A 152 27.92 17.12 -0.87
CA ARG A 152 27.29 17.37 0.44
C ARG A 152 25.78 17.40 0.31
N SER A 153 25.11 16.72 1.23
CA SER A 153 23.67 16.79 1.42
C SER A 153 23.34 17.69 2.61
N VAL A 154 22.26 18.45 2.52
CA VAL A 154 21.80 19.33 3.59
C VAL A 154 20.47 18.84 4.14
N ALA A 155 20.41 18.70 5.47
CA ALA A 155 19.19 18.41 6.23
C ALA A 155 19.00 19.48 7.32
N THR A 156 17.85 19.45 7.99
CA THR A 156 17.53 20.34 9.13
C THR A 156 17.37 19.50 10.39
N ASP A 157 18.07 19.82 11.48
CA ASP A 157 17.73 19.31 12.80
C ASP A 157 16.43 19.98 13.28
N ILE A 158 15.37 19.18 13.46
CA ILE A 158 14.04 19.73 13.82
C ILE A 158 13.97 20.23 15.27
N LEU A 159 14.85 19.78 16.14
CA LEU A 159 14.89 20.19 17.55
C LEU A 159 15.61 21.53 17.74
N GLU A 160 16.70 21.74 16.98
CA GLU A 160 17.55 22.93 17.09
C GLU A 160 17.22 23.96 16.01
N LEU A 161 16.53 23.55 14.94
CA LEU A 161 16.24 24.34 13.75
C LEU A 161 17.51 24.88 13.08
N GLU A 162 18.55 24.05 13.07
CA GLU A 162 19.85 24.35 12.47
C GLU A 162 20.13 23.45 11.26
N GLU A 163 20.98 23.97 10.37
CA GLU A 163 21.48 23.23 9.22
C GLU A 163 22.40 22.09 9.67
N VAL A 164 22.16 20.90 9.14
CA VAL A 164 23.07 19.75 9.29
C VAL A 164 23.62 19.36 7.92
N VAL A 165 24.91 19.52 7.75
CA VAL A 165 25.65 19.10 6.55
C VAL A 165 26.04 17.63 6.71
N ILE A 166 25.60 16.79 5.78
CA ILE A 166 25.94 15.36 5.76
C ILE A 166 26.98 15.14 4.68
N ASP A 167 28.19 14.74 5.10
CA ASP A 167 29.39 14.60 4.27
C ASP A 167 30.05 13.22 4.34
N ASN A 168 29.46 12.29 5.07
CA ASN A 168 29.95 10.91 5.27
C ASN A 168 28.80 9.96 5.60
N GLY A 169 29.10 8.67 5.71
CA GLY A 169 28.10 7.64 6.00
C GLY A 169 27.57 6.96 4.75
N TYR A 170 26.32 6.51 4.79
CA TYR A 170 25.65 5.95 3.61
C TYR A 170 25.02 7.06 2.80
N LEU A 171 25.22 7.02 1.49
CA LEU A 171 24.64 8.01 0.57
C LEU A 171 23.11 8.00 0.63
N VAL A 172 22.51 6.82 0.78
CA VAL A 172 21.06 6.66 0.95
C VAL A 172 20.53 7.37 2.20
N ASP A 173 21.26 7.29 3.33
CA ASP A 173 20.84 7.95 4.56
C ASP A 173 20.93 9.48 4.45
N ALA A 174 21.95 9.98 3.76
CA ALA A 174 22.11 11.40 3.48
C ALA A 174 20.99 11.96 2.61
N MET A 175 20.57 11.19 1.59
CA MET A 175 19.41 11.53 0.73
C MET A 175 18.11 11.46 1.52
N MET A 176 17.88 10.36 2.26
CA MET A 176 16.66 10.17 3.04
C MET A 176 16.45 11.27 4.07
N ALA A 177 17.52 11.61 4.84
CA ALA A 177 17.46 12.69 5.82
C ALA A 177 17.10 14.03 5.18
N SER A 178 17.69 14.33 4.01
CA SER A 178 17.45 15.57 3.27
C SER A 178 16.06 15.63 2.62
N MET A 179 15.43 14.48 2.38
CA MET A 179 14.12 14.34 1.72
C MET A 179 12.97 14.07 2.70
N SER A 180 13.22 14.03 4.01
CA SER A 180 12.20 13.79 5.04
C SER A 180 11.31 15.04 5.23
N VAL A 181 10.39 15.25 4.28
CA VAL A 181 9.48 16.40 4.26
C VAL A 181 8.54 16.35 5.45
N PRO A 182 8.52 17.39 6.33
CA PRO A 182 7.65 17.41 7.51
C PRO A 182 6.18 17.24 7.16
N GLY A 183 5.52 16.33 7.87
CA GLY A 183 4.10 15.98 7.65
C GLY A 183 3.86 14.88 6.62
N ALA A 184 4.75 14.69 5.65
CA ALA A 184 4.69 13.55 4.72
C ALA A 184 5.48 12.35 5.27
N LEU A 185 6.75 12.58 5.63
CA LEU A 185 7.66 11.59 6.21
C LEU A 185 7.97 11.96 7.67
N PRO A 186 8.26 10.98 8.55
CA PRO A 186 8.74 11.26 9.88
C PRO A 186 10.17 11.81 9.84
N PRO A 187 10.62 12.48 10.92
CA PRO A 187 12.03 12.85 11.04
C PRO A 187 12.94 11.63 10.97
N TYR A 188 14.00 11.71 10.17
CA TYR A 188 14.99 10.65 10.01
C TYR A 188 16.08 10.76 11.08
N HIS A 189 16.32 9.68 11.83
CA HIS A 189 17.33 9.64 12.87
C HIS A 189 18.69 9.28 12.30
N LEU A 190 19.65 10.20 12.35
CA LEU A 190 21.01 9.99 11.85
C LEU A 190 22.04 10.66 12.77
N ASN A 191 23.06 9.92 13.21
CA ASN A 191 24.16 10.41 14.02
C ASN A 191 23.75 11.18 15.30
N GLY A 192 22.61 10.81 15.90
CA GLY A 192 22.07 11.45 17.11
C GLY A 192 21.19 12.67 16.86
N HIS A 193 21.04 13.10 15.62
CA HIS A 193 20.14 14.18 15.20
C HIS A 193 18.77 13.62 14.77
N MET A 194 17.75 14.44 14.92
CA MET A 194 16.41 14.22 14.39
C MET A 194 16.21 15.11 13.17
N LEU A 195 16.42 14.56 11.97
CA LEU A 195 16.55 15.30 10.72
C LEU A 195 15.27 15.32 9.90
N VAL A 196 14.97 16.49 9.36
CA VAL A 196 13.92 16.70 8.36
C VAL A 196 14.51 17.35 7.12
N ASP A 197 13.69 17.53 6.07
CA ASP A 197 14.08 18.15 4.81
C ASP A 197 14.88 19.45 5.03
N GLY A 198 16.02 19.54 4.36
CA GLY A 198 16.93 20.68 4.49
C GLY A 198 16.34 21.99 3.98
N GLY A 199 15.28 21.93 3.14
CA GLY A 199 14.59 23.10 2.62
C GLY A 199 13.98 24.01 3.69
N VAL A 200 13.79 23.50 4.91
CA VAL A 200 13.30 24.29 6.05
C VAL A 200 14.29 25.40 6.43
N VAL A 201 15.60 25.10 6.43
CA VAL A 201 16.66 26.05 6.84
C VAL A 201 17.51 26.51 5.66
N ASN A 202 18.01 25.60 4.83
CA ASN A 202 18.86 25.94 3.68
C ASN A 202 18.47 25.13 2.43
N ASN A 203 17.56 25.71 1.63
CA ASN A 203 17.04 25.04 0.44
C ASN A 203 18.02 25.06 -0.75
N MET A 204 18.95 26.00 -0.81
CA MET A 204 19.90 26.15 -1.92
C MET A 204 21.29 26.50 -1.37
N PRO A 205 22.09 25.51 -0.92
CA PRO A 205 23.27 25.71 -0.09
C PRO A 205 24.49 26.28 -0.85
N VAL A 206 24.39 27.55 -1.24
CA VAL A 206 25.45 28.31 -1.95
C VAL A 206 26.66 28.62 -1.03
N ASP A 207 26.39 29.02 0.19
CA ASP A 207 27.40 29.27 1.20
C ASP A 207 28.23 28.04 1.52
N LEU A 208 27.59 26.87 1.60
CA LEU A 208 28.24 25.57 1.75
C LEU A 208 29.19 25.28 0.56
N ALA A 209 28.75 25.47 -0.68
CA ALA A 209 29.61 25.30 -1.85
C ALA A 209 30.82 26.22 -1.81
N ARG A 210 30.67 27.47 -1.32
CA ARG A 210 31.74 28.40 -1.12
C ARG A 210 32.74 27.93 -0.05
N SER A 211 32.23 27.41 1.06
CA SER A 211 33.10 26.89 2.16
C SER A 211 33.98 25.72 1.69
N LEU A 212 33.52 24.95 0.69
CA LEU A 212 34.24 23.85 0.05
C LEU A 212 35.28 24.34 -1.00
N GLY A 213 35.38 25.66 -1.21
CA GLY A 213 36.37 26.28 -2.07
C GLY A 213 35.89 26.47 -3.52
N ALA A 214 34.62 26.54 -3.80
CA ALA A 214 34.08 26.89 -5.12
C ALA A 214 34.45 28.35 -5.47
N ASN A 215 35.04 28.55 -6.65
CA ASN A 215 35.32 29.87 -7.20
C ASN A 215 34.09 30.43 -7.95
N ILE A 216 33.31 29.52 -8.58
CA ILE A 216 32.12 29.84 -9.35
C ILE A 216 31.01 28.87 -8.92
N VAL A 217 29.82 29.41 -8.70
CA VAL A 217 28.62 28.63 -8.34
C VAL A 217 27.58 28.73 -9.45
N ILE A 218 27.09 27.58 -9.89
CA ILE A 218 25.90 27.46 -10.73
C ILE A 218 24.78 26.98 -9.81
N ALA A 219 23.89 27.88 -9.41
CA ALA A 219 22.78 27.58 -8.51
C ALA A 219 21.48 27.39 -9.28
N VAL A 220 20.79 26.29 -8.99
CA VAL A 220 19.52 25.93 -9.65
C VAL A 220 18.38 26.04 -8.65
N ASP A 221 17.56 27.08 -8.82
CA ASP A 221 16.37 27.35 -8.00
C ASP A 221 15.10 26.81 -8.68
N ILE A 222 14.51 25.80 -8.11
CA ILE A 222 13.23 25.20 -8.55
C ILE A 222 12.06 25.57 -7.65
N SER A 223 12.20 26.61 -6.81
CA SER A 223 11.11 27.07 -5.96
C SER A 223 9.98 27.69 -6.77
N THR A 224 8.72 27.42 -6.35
CA THR A 224 7.51 27.99 -6.94
C THR A 224 7.17 29.34 -6.34
N ASP A 225 6.37 30.12 -7.05
CA ASP A 225 5.81 31.35 -6.51
C ASP A 225 4.74 31.06 -5.45
N TYR A 226 4.50 32.03 -4.56
CA TYR A 226 3.46 31.91 -3.54
C TYR A 226 2.08 31.75 -4.18
N LYS A 227 1.21 30.99 -3.50
CA LYS A 227 -0.18 30.83 -3.91
C LYS A 227 -0.94 32.14 -3.79
N THR A 228 -1.85 32.38 -4.71
CA THR A 228 -2.79 33.52 -4.69
C THR A 228 -3.95 33.24 -3.75
N ALA A 229 -4.71 34.29 -3.34
CA ALA A 229 -5.84 34.13 -2.43
C ALA A 229 -6.91 33.15 -2.95
N GLU A 230 -7.06 33.03 -4.26
CA GLU A 230 -8.03 32.13 -4.91
C GLU A 230 -7.67 30.65 -4.80
N GLU A 231 -6.38 30.36 -4.55
CA GLU A 231 -5.83 29.00 -4.43
C GLU A 231 -5.92 28.44 -3.00
N PHE A 232 -6.35 29.26 -2.03
CA PHE A 232 -6.54 28.82 -0.65
C PHE A 232 -7.90 28.13 -0.48
N THR A 233 -7.92 26.80 -0.68
CA THR A 233 -9.15 26.00 -0.63
C THR A 233 -9.35 25.21 0.66
N GLY A 234 -8.35 25.17 1.57
CA GLY A 234 -8.46 24.40 2.80
C GLY A 234 -7.22 24.47 3.71
N LEU A 235 -7.28 23.74 4.82
CA LEU A 235 -6.22 23.71 5.84
C LEU A 235 -4.86 23.24 5.29
N LEU A 236 -4.84 22.23 4.44
CA LEU A 236 -3.62 21.71 3.82
C LEU A 236 -2.93 22.75 2.95
N THR A 237 -3.70 23.60 2.25
CA THR A 237 -3.15 24.69 1.43
C THR A 237 -2.42 25.73 2.28
N VAL A 238 -2.89 25.97 3.50
CA VAL A 238 -2.22 26.89 4.45
C VAL A 238 -0.88 26.31 4.91
N ALA A 239 -0.83 25.01 5.26
CA ALA A 239 0.38 24.33 5.68
C ALA A 239 1.42 24.31 4.55
N ASP A 240 0.99 23.98 3.32
CA ASP A 240 1.82 24.00 2.13
C ASP A 240 2.39 25.40 1.83
N GLN A 241 1.58 26.45 1.98
CA GLN A 241 2.05 27.83 1.82
C GLN A 241 3.12 28.23 2.85
N LEU A 242 2.98 27.77 4.10
CA LEU A 242 3.98 28.04 5.13
C LEU A 242 5.30 27.31 4.82
N SER A 243 5.23 26.06 4.37
CA SER A 243 6.40 25.31 3.91
C SER A 243 7.06 26.00 2.71
N ASN A 244 6.29 26.39 1.70
CA ASN A 244 6.79 27.13 0.54
C ASN A 244 7.42 28.49 0.95
N TYR A 245 6.89 29.13 1.98
CA TYR A 245 7.50 30.38 2.50
C TYR A 245 8.89 30.14 3.06
N LEU A 246 9.09 29.09 3.87
CA LEU A 246 10.40 28.76 4.45
C LEU A 246 11.42 28.43 3.34
N VAL A 247 11.05 27.52 2.45
CA VAL A 247 11.85 27.09 1.30
C VAL A 247 12.27 28.28 0.44
N ARG A 248 11.33 29.14 0.07
CA ARG A 248 11.60 30.29 -0.79
C ARG A 248 12.43 31.36 -0.10
N ARG A 249 12.17 31.60 1.19
CA ARG A 249 12.95 32.55 1.98
C ARG A 249 14.41 32.13 2.05
N SER A 250 14.69 30.90 2.43
CA SER A 250 16.06 30.40 2.51
C SER A 250 16.76 30.41 1.14
N THR A 251 16.04 30.05 0.06
CA THR A 251 16.56 30.14 -1.31
C THR A 251 16.94 31.59 -1.68
N GLN A 252 16.10 32.58 -1.32
CA GLN A 252 16.38 33.98 -1.60
C GLN A 252 17.56 34.53 -0.78
N GLU A 253 17.69 34.12 0.49
CA GLU A 253 18.82 34.45 1.34
C GLU A 253 20.12 33.93 0.72
N GLN A 254 20.15 32.70 0.24
CA GLN A 254 21.30 32.09 -0.43
C GLN A 254 21.61 32.73 -1.80
N ALA A 255 20.62 33.15 -2.54
CA ALA A 255 20.80 33.85 -3.82
C ALA A 255 21.52 35.20 -3.61
N GLN A 256 21.39 35.85 -2.44
CA GLN A 256 22.10 37.11 -2.12
C GLN A 256 23.60 36.89 -1.85
N VAL A 257 24.05 35.67 -1.55
CA VAL A 257 25.44 35.33 -1.35
C VAL A 257 26.21 35.19 -2.69
N MET A 258 25.48 35.06 -3.80
CA MET A 258 26.04 34.87 -5.14
C MET A 258 26.74 36.15 -5.63
N GLY A 259 27.88 35.97 -6.27
CA GLY A 259 28.67 37.04 -6.87
C GLY A 259 28.40 37.21 -8.38
N ASP A 260 29.06 38.25 -8.97
CA ASP A 260 28.86 38.59 -10.39
C ASP A 260 29.29 37.48 -11.37
N ARG A 261 30.19 36.59 -10.97
CA ARG A 261 30.71 35.48 -11.75
C ARG A 261 29.79 34.23 -11.69
N ASP A 262 28.90 34.18 -10.71
CA ASP A 262 28.02 33.06 -10.49
C ASP A 262 26.88 33.05 -11.49
N VAL A 263 26.28 31.87 -11.70
CA VAL A 263 25.15 31.67 -12.61
C VAL A 263 23.95 31.19 -11.83
N TYR A 264 22.93 32.05 -11.76
CA TYR A 264 21.65 31.71 -11.13
C TYR A 264 20.66 31.23 -12.21
N LEU A 265 20.21 30.00 -12.09
CA LEU A 265 19.26 29.37 -13.01
C LEU A 265 17.93 29.15 -12.27
N ARG A 266 16.87 29.73 -12.80
CA ARG A 266 15.52 29.50 -12.30
C ARG A 266 14.63 28.98 -13.44
N PRO A 267 14.55 27.63 -13.60
CA PRO A 267 13.66 27.00 -14.57
C PRO A 267 12.21 27.45 -14.36
N ASN A 268 11.50 27.69 -15.48
CA ASN A 268 10.09 28.03 -15.39
C ASN A 268 9.26 26.74 -15.25
N VAL A 269 9.11 26.26 -14.02
CA VAL A 269 8.30 25.08 -13.69
C VAL A 269 6.82 25.40 -13.47
N GLY A 270 6.40 26.64 -13.74
CA GLY A 270 5.02 27.09 -13.64
C GLY A 270 4.44 26.93 -12.23
N LYS A 271 3.23 26.37 -12.16
CA LYS A 271 2.52 26.04 -10.92
C LYS A 271 2.64 24.57 -10.53
N MET A 272 3.66 23.86 -11.01
CA MET A 272 3.88 22.46 -10.68
C MET A 272 4.01 22.26 -9.17
N GLU A 273 3.21 21.35 -8.61
CA GLU A 273 3.28 21.01 -7.18
C GLU A 273 4.40 20.01 -6.90
N THR A 274 4.80 19.92 -5.64
CA THR A 274 5.90 19.08 -5.17
C THR A 274 5.69 17.58 -5.44
N VAL A 275 4.43 17.14 -5.47
CA VAL A 275 4.05 15.73 -5.67
C VAL A 275 3.53 15.40 -7.07
N GLU A 276 3.58 16.34 -8.02
CA GLU A 276 3.13 16.13 -9.41
C GLU A 276 4.21 15.42 -10.26
N PHE A 277 4.59 14.20 -9.88
CA PHE A 277 5.64 13.42 -10.56
C PHE A 277 5.34 13.14 -12.04
N GLY A 278 4.07 13.08 -12.43
CA GLY A 278 3.68 12.96 -13.84
C GLY A 278 4.12 14.13 -14.74
N LYS A 279 4.47 15.29 -14.16
CA LYS A 279 4.95 16.47 -14.89
C LYS A 279 6.50 16.61 -14.92
N MET A 280 7.22 15.63 -14.42
CA MET A 280 8.70 15.64 -14.44
C MET A 280 9.30 15.91 -15.84
N PRO A 281 8.75 15.38 -16.96
CA PRO A 281 9.28 15.70 -18.28
C PRO A 281 9.21 17.20 -18.65
N GLU A 282 8.17 17.91 -18.19
CA GLU A 282 8.04 19.36 -18.39
C GLU A 282 9.09 20.12 -17.59
N ALA A 283 9.33 19.71 -16.34
CA ALA A 283 10.35 20.29 -15.48
C ALA A 283 11.77 20.06 -16.05
N TYR A 284 12.06 18.84 -16.51
CA TYR A 284 13.33 18.53 -17.18
C TYR A 284 13.60 19.47 -18.35
N LEU A 285 12.61 19.62 -19.24
CA LEU A 285 12.73 20.51 -20.41
C LEU A 285 12.99 21.96 -20.00
N ALA A 286 12.25 22.45 -18.98
CA ALA A 286 12.46 23.81 -18.46
C ALA A 286 13.89 24.01 -17.89
N GLY A 287 14.44 23.00 -17.22
CA GLY A 287 15.82 23.00 -16.74
C GLY A 287 16.85 23.04 -17.87
N TYR A 288 16.63 22.22 -18.88
CA TYR A 288 17.49 22.19 -20.07
C TYR A 288 17.49 23.53 -20.82
N GLU A 289 16.30 24.10 -21.09
CA GLU A 289 16.14 25.35 -21.83
C GLU A 289 16.77 26.55 -21.11
N ILE A 290 16.56 26.68 -19.78
CA ILE A 290 17.17 27.79 -19.03
C ILE A 290 18.70 27.72 -19.04
N ALA A 291 19.29 26.53 -18.90
CA ALA A 291 20.75 26.37 -18.96
C ALA A 291 21.28 26.70 -20.37
N LYS A 292 20.62 26.25 -21.43
CA LYS A 292 20.99 26.61 -22.81
C LYS A 292 20.86 28.12 -23.08
N SER A 293 19.87 28.79 -22.51
CA SER A 293 19.71 30.25 -22.66
C SER A 293 20.86 31.04 -22.02
N MET A 294 21.54 30.45 -21.02
CA MET A 294 22.70 31.02 -20.35
C MET A 294 24.05 30.59 -20.97
N GLN A 295 24.01 29.91 -22.13
CA GLN A 295 25.22 29.46 -22.86
C GLN A 295 26.30 30.55 -22.95
N PRO A 296 26.02 31.84 -23.27
CA PRO A 296 27.08 32.85 -23.38
C PRO A 296 27.87 33.11 -22.06
N ARG A 297 27.23 32.85 -20.90
CA ARG A 297 27.91 32.93 -19.58
C ARG A 297 28.67 31.66 -19.23
N LEU A 298 28.14 30.51 -19.63
CA LEU A 298 28.65 29.17 -19.34
C LEU A 298 29.83 28.79 -20.27
N GLU A 299 29.86 29.25 -21.51
CA GLU A 299 30.96 28.99 -22.46
C GLU A 299 32.33 29.35 -21.94
N GLY A 300 32.43 30.41 -21.08
CA GLY A 300 33.65 30.78 -20.44
C GLY A 300 34.20 29.78 -19.40
N LEU A 301 33.37 28.78 -19.02
CA LEU A 301 33.69 27.71 -18.07
C LEU A 301 34.00 26.40 -18.77
N ALA A 302 33.70 26.30 -20.06
CA ALA A 302 33.86 25.08 -20.84
C ALA A 302 35.35 24.68 -20.94
N LEU A 303 35.59 23.38 -20.84
CA LEU A 303 36.89 22.80 -21.13
C LEU A 303 37.12 22.63 -22.63
N SER A 304 38.37 22.49 -23.04
CA SER A 304 38.65 22.00 -24.38
C SER A 304 38.18 20.56 -24.55
N ASP A 305 37.95 20.12 -25.78
CA ASP A 305 37.53 18.72 -26.05
C ASP A 305 38.45 17.70 -25.39
N ALA A 306 39.78 17.94 -25.38
CA ALA A 306 40.76 17.05 -24.80
C ALA A 306 40.68 17.03 -23.27
N ASP A 307 40.58 18.19 -22.64
CA ASP A 307 40.52 18.33 -21.17
C ASP A 307 39.16 17.79 -20.65
N TYR A 308 38.09 18.00 -21.41
CA TYR A 308 36.79 17.47 -21.04
C TYR A 308 36.73 15.94 -21.16
N GLN A 309 37.37 15.38 -22.17
CA GLN A 309 37.52 13.93 -22.28
C GLN A 309 38.29 13.34 -21.10
N GLU A 310 39.37 13.97 -20.68
CA GLU A 310 40.13 13.55 -19.47
C GLU A 310 39.24 13.64 -18.20
N TYR A 311 38.45 14.71 -18.06
CA TYR A 311 37.51 14.88 -16.97
C TYR A 311 36.48 13.73 -16.94
N ILE A 312 35.89 13.37 -18.07
CA ILE A 312 34.93 12.27 -18.17
C ILE A 312 35.55 10.90 -17.88
N GLU A 313 36.79 10.68 -18.36
CA GLU A 313 37.52 9.43 -18.07
C GLU A 313 37.83 9.31 -16.58
N HIS A 314 38.21 10.38 -15.91
CA HIS A 314 38.41 10.42 -14.45
C HIS A 314 37.12 10.10 -13.70
N LYS A 315 36.00 10.74 -14.08
CA LYS A 315 34.66 10.50 -13.51
C LYS A 315 34.25 9.05 -13.65
N GLN A 316 34.44 8.46 -14.84
CA GLN A 316 34.10 7.06 -15.10
C GLN A 316 35.00 6.08 -14.34
N GLN A 317 36.30 6.39 -14.21
CA GLN A 317 37.24 5.58 -13.44
C GLN A 317 36.91 5.57 -11.96
N ALA A 318 36.57 6.73 -11.39
CA ALA A 318 36.11 6.85 -10.00
C ALA A 318 34.82 6.05 -9.78
N ARG A 319 33.85 6.15 -10.68
CA ARG A 319 32.61 5.34 -10.62
C ARG A 319 32.87 3.84 -10.61
N LYS A 320 33.78 3.34 -11.43
CA LYS A 320 34.16 1.91 -11.43
C LYS A 320 34.73 1.44 -10.08
N GLN A 321 35.45 2.34 -9.38
CA GLN A 321 36.00 2.03 -8.06
C GLN A 321 34.91 1.94 -6.97
N LEU A 322 33.79 2.63 -7.14
CA LEU A 322 32.67 2.58 -6.20
C LEU A 322 31.95 1.24 -6.17
N ARG A 323 32.14 0.39 -7.20
CA ARG A 323 31.46 -0.90 -7.32
C ARG A 323 29.94 -0.76 -7.25
N TYR A 324 29.43 0.23 -7.97
CA TYR A 324 28.01 0.58 -8.03
C TYR A 324 27.19 -0.60 -8.55
N GLY A 325 26.15 -1.04 -7.76
CA GLY A 325 25.25 -2.13 -8.14
C GLY A 325 25.86 -3.54 -8.08
N ASP A 326 27.11 -3.69 -7.57
CA ASP A 326 27.72 -5.01 -7.41
C ASP A 326 26.99 -5.81 -6.33
N GLU A 327 26.79 -7.10 -6.59
CA GLU A 327 26.40 -8.06 -5.56
C GLU A 327 27.44 -8.12 -4.45
N ARG A 328 26.98 -8.27 -3.21
CA ARG A 328 27.85 -8.34 -2.03
C ARG A 328 27.77 -9.71 -1.39
N VAL A 329 28.93 -10.31 -1.16
CA VAL A 329 28.99 -11.55 -0.36
C VAL A 329 28.71 -11.18 1.09
N VAL A 330 27.67 -11.77 1.65
CA VAL A 330 27.23 -11.60 3.04
C VAL A 330 27.57 -12.89 3.78
N ASP A 331 28.62 -12.85 4.61
CA ASP A 331 29.04 -14.02 5.38
C ASP A 331 28.09 -14.32 6.55
N GLN A 332 27.45 -13.27 7.09
CA GLN A 332 26.53 -13.39 8.22
C GLN A 332 25.43 -12.32 8.15
N VAL A 333 24.20 -12.72 8.47
CA VAL A 333 23.08 -11.80 8.71
C VAL A 333 22.87 -11.64 10.22
N VAL A 334 22.83 -10.41 10.71
CA VAL A 334 22.64 -10.07 12.12
C VAL A 334 21.39 -9.18 12.23
N ILE A 335 20.52 -9.46 13.20
CA ILE A 335 19.35 -8.61 13.46
C ILE A 335 19.55 -7.83 14.75
N ASN A 336 19.48 -6.52 14.65
CA ASN A 336 19.29 -5.63 15.79
C ASN A 336 17.78 -5.51 16.03
N ASN A 337 17.28 -6.31 16.96
CA ASN A 337 15.85 -6.48 17.21
C ASN A 337 15.39 -5.55 18.34
N ASP A 338 14.66 -4.51 17.96
CA ASP A 338 13.96 -3.61 18.90
C ASP A 338 12.44 -3.86 18.84
N THR A 339 12.06 -5.14 18.92
CA THR A 339 10.67 -5.58 18.86
C THR A 339 10.39 -6.66 19.91
N HIS A 340 9.13 -7.01 20.13
CA HIS A 340 8.75 -8.13 20.98
C HIS A 340 8.87 -9.50 20.29
N TYR A 341 9.09 -9.54 18.98
CA TYR A 341 9.22 -10.77 18.20
C TYR A 341 10.57 -11.45 18.45
N SER A 342 10.61 -12.78 18.34
CA SER A 342 11.87 -13.50 18.45
C SER A 342 12.75 -13.30 17.21
N ASP A 343 14.08 -13.25 17.41
CA ASP A 343 15.05 -13.17 16.29
C ASP A 343 14.86 -14.30 15.28
N VAL A 344 14.49 -15.50 15.76
CA VAL A 344 14.23 -16.66 14.89
C VAL A 344 13.04 -16.39 13.95
N LEU A 345 12.00 -15.71 14.41
CA LEU A 345 10.87 -15.33 13.56
C LEU A 345 11.31 -14.32 12.49
N LEU A 346 12.02 -13.27 12.92
CA LEU A 346 12.49 -12.23 12.01
C LEU A 346 13.44 -12.80 10.93
N MET A 347 14.39 -13.66 11.34
CA MET A 347 15.29 -14.37 10.41
C MET A 347 14.53 -15.28 9.43
N ASN A 348 13.54 -16.03 9.91
CA ASN A 348 12.71 -16.87 9.05
C ASN A 348 11.92 -16.05 8.00
N ARG A 349 11.53 -14.83 8.35
CA ARG A 349 10.81 -13.94 7.44
C ARG A 349 11.73 -13.25 6.43
N LEU A 350 12.91 -12.82 6.85
CA LEU A 350 13.94 -12.30 5.95
C LEU A 350 14.35 -13.36 4.91
N ALA A 351 14.44 -14.62 5.32
CA ALA A 351 14.80 -15.76 4.45
C ALA A 351 16.08 -15.55 3.62
N LEU A 352 17.05 -14.76 4.12
CA LEU A 352 18.35 -14.55 3.48
C LEU A 352 19.32 -15.67 3.84
N GLU A 353 20.02 -16.21 2.85
CA GLU A 353 21.05 -17.23 3.03
C GLU A 353 22.42 -16.59 3.23
N ALA A 354 23.03 -16.82 4.39
CA ALA A 354 24.41 -16.40 4.66
C ALA A 354 25.40 -17.19 3.79
N GLY A 355 26.51 -16.54 3.41
CA GLY A 355 27.55 -17.10 2.56
C GLY A 355 27.28 -16.97 1.05
N SER A 356 26.20 -16.33 0.65
CA SER A 356 25.86 -16.05 -0.75
C SER A 356 26.18 -14.60 -1.14
N ALA A 357 26.38 -14.37 -2.45
CA ALA A 357 26.35 -13.02 -3.00
C ALA A 357 24.91 -12.60 -3.16
N LEU A 358 24.54 -11.46 -2.58
CA LEU A 358 23.19 -10.92 -2.59
C LEU A 358 23.14 -9.64 -3.41
N SER A 359 22.17 -9.56 -4.30
CA SER A 359 21.82 -8.33 -5.02
C SER A 359 21.02 -7.38 -4.13
N THR A 360 20.95 -6.11 -4.50
CA THR A 360 20.08 -5.13 -3.83
C THR A 360 18.62 -5.58 -3.86
N GLU A 361 18.15 -6.08 -5.00
CA GLU A 361 16.77 -6.53 -5.18
C GLU A 361 16.41 -7.70 -4.24
N GLU A 362 17.30 -8.68 -4.06
CA GLU A 362 17.07 -9.79 -3.13
C GLU A 362 16.99 -9.33 -1.68
N ILE A 363 17.82 -8.37 -1.27
CA ILE A 363 17.77 -7.82 0.09
C ILE A 363 16.51 -6.99 0.30
N GLU A 364 16.15 -6.14 -0.66
CA GLU A 364 14.92 -5.32 -0.57
C GLU A 364 13.67 -6.20 -0.55
N GLN A 365 13.64 -7.29 -1.34
CA GLN A 365 12.54 -8.26 -1.28
C GLN A 365 12.45 -8.96 0.08
N ALA A 366 13.58 -9.29 0.69
CA ALA A 366 13.63 -9.88 2.03
C ALA A 366 13.12 -8.90 3.10
N VAL A 367 13.51 -7.63 2.99
CA VAL A 367 13.02 -6.55 3.86
C VAL A 367 11.51 -6.36 3.67
N GLU A 368 11.02 -6.35 2.44
CA GLU A 368 9.60 -6.25 2.13
C GLU A 368 8.79 -7.42 2.71
N ASN A 369 9.30 -8.66 2.62
CA ASN A 369 8.67 -9.83 3.24
C ASN A 369 8.54 -9.71 4.77
N LEU A 370 9.51 -9.07 5.41
CA LEU A 370 9.46 -8.80 6.84
C LEU A 370 8.50 -7.65 7.14
N TYR A 371 8.57 -6.57 6.38
CA TYR A 371 7.71 -5.40 6.52
C TYR A 371 6.23 -5.72 6.27
N ALA A 372 5.94 -6.75 5.46
CA ALA A 372 4.58 -7.25 5.19
C ALA A 372 3.83 -7.79 6.42
N LEU A 373 4.50 -7.98 7.56
CA LEU A 373 3.83 -8.24 8.83
C LEU A 373 3.04 -7.03 9.35
N ASP A 374 3.30 -5.84 8.82
CA ASP A 374 2.65 -4.56 9.18
C ASP A 374 2.72 -4.22 10.68
N ARG A 375 3.87 -4.50 11.29
CA ARG A 375 4.13 -4.27 12.72
C ARG A 375 5.34 -3.39 12.96
N PHE A 376 6.10 -3.09 11.93
CA PHE A 376 7.35 -2.35 12.00
C PHE A 376 7.17 -0.92 11.49
N GLU A 377 7.80 0.01 12.19
CA GLU A 377 7.86 1.41 11.78
C GLU A 377 8.80 1.59 10.60
N LEU A 378 10.02 1.06 10.75
CA LEU A 378 11.05 1.11 9.74
C LEU A 378 11.99 -0.09 9.88
N ILE A 379 12.42 -0.65 8.74
CA ILE A 379 13.46 -1.66 8.66
C ILE A 379 14.60 -1.08 7.84
N THR A 380 15.76 -0.94 8.45
CA THR A 380 16.98 -0.47 7.78
C THR A 380 18.03 -1.56 7.80
N TYR A 381 19.02 -1.46 6.92
CA TYR A 381 20.16 -2.36 6.98
C TYR A 381 21.46 -1.66 6.58
N GLN A 382 22.56 -2.22 7.04
CA GLN A 382 23.90 -1.73 6.77
C GLN A 382 24.90 -2.88 6.68
N TYR A 383 25.99 -2.64 5.96
CA TYR A 383 27.07 -3.59 5.83
C TYR A 383 28.17 -3.24 6.81
N GLU A 384 28.59 -4.19 7.63
CA GLU A 384 29.67 -4.03 8.57
C GLU A 384 30.75 -5.12 8.34
N GLN A 385 31.99 -4.77 8.62
CA GLN A 385 33.08 -5.75 8.62
C GLN A 385 33.53 -5.99 10.05
N VAL A 386 33.24 -7.18 10.56
CA VAL A 386 33.57 -7.59 11.94
C VAL A 386 34.40 -8.87 11.87
N ASP A 387 35.59 -8.85 12.47
CA ASP A 387 36.50 -10.00 12.50
C ASP A 387 36.83 -10.59 11.12
N GLY A 388 36.82 -9.75 10.08
CA GLY A 388 37.09 -10.14 8.70
C GLY A 388 35.90 -10.76 7.96
N LEU A 389 34.72 -10.84 8.58
CA LEU A 389 33.46 -11.27 7.99
C LEU A 389 32.64 -10.06 7.55
N ASN A 390 32.02 -10.16 6.38
CA ASN A 390 31.05 -9.17 5.91
C ASN A 390 29.69 -9.50 6.51
N GLN A 391 29.21 -8.63 7.40
CA GLN A 391 27.91 -8.78 8.05
C GLN A 391 26.89 -7.85 7.40
N LEU A 392 25.66 -8.36 7.16
CA LEU A 392 24.49 -7.57 6.90
C LEU A 392 23.75 -7.38 8.23
N VAL A 393 23.80 -6.19 8.78
CA VAL A 393 23.10 -5.85 10.03
C VAL A 393 21.75 -5.25 9.67
N VAL A 394 20.69 -5.93 10.04
CA VAL A 394 19.29 -5.49 9.80
C VAL A 394 18.74 -4.94 11.09
N ASN A 395 18.33 -3.67 11.10
CA ASN A 395 17.72 -3.00 12.25
C ASN A 395 16.20 -3.03 12.08
N VAL A 396 15.49 -3.57 13.07
CA VAL A 396 14.04 -3.72 13.05
C VAL A 396 13.43 -2.99 14.23
N HIS A 397 12.64 -1.95 13.94
CA HIS A 397 11.94 -1.15 14.94
C HIS A 397 10.43 -1.39 14.86
N GLU A 398 9.81 -1.71 16.00
CA GLU A 398 8.36 -1.85 16.09
C GLU A 398 7.68 -0.48 16.07
N LYS A 399 6.45 -0.41 15.52
CA LYS A 399 5.66 0.83 15.47
C LYS A 399 5.53 1.45 16.86
N SER A 400 6.06 2.66 17.04
CA SER A 400 6.13 3.35 18.34
C SER A 400 4.76 3.72 18.91
N TRP A 401 3.74 3.79 18.07
CA TRP A 401 2.34 4.01 18.45
C TRP A 401 1.58 2.71 18.77
N GLY A 402 2.16 1.53 18.48
CA GLY A 402 1.62 0.22 18.84
C GLY A 402 1.69 -0.12 20.34
N PRO A 403 1.47 -1.39 20.69
CA PRO A 403 1.35 -2.57 19.84
C PRO A 403 -0.09 -2.91 19.40
N ASN A 404 -1.09 -2.16 19.82
CA ASN A 404 -2.49 -2.43 19.52
C ASN A 404 -2.97 -1.44 18.48
N TYR A 405 -3.79 -1.89 17.53
CA TYR A 405 -4.20 -1.08 16.37
C TYR A 405 -5.71 -1.03 16.26
N LEU A 406 -6.21 0.12 15.76
CA LEU A 406 -7.62 0.39 15.52
C LEU A 406 -7.88 0.45 14.02
N ASN A 407 -8.90 -0.28 13.55
CA ASN A 407 -9.38 -0.21 12.19
C ASN A 407 -10.89 -0.01 12.19
N PHE A 408 -11.42 0.58 11.12
CA PHE A 408 -12.81 0.90 11.03
C PHE A 408 -13.43 0.30 9.76
N ARG A 409 -14.71 0.05 9.84
CA ARG A 409 -15.55 -0.40 8.74
C ARG A 409 -16.70 0.57 8.58
N PHE A 410 -17.01 0.88 7.33
CA PHE A 410 -18.26 1.50 6.95
C PHE A 410 -18.74 0.84 5.67
N PHE A 411 -20.00 0.45 5.63
CA PHE A 411 -20.62 0.08 4.37
C PHE A 411 -22.05 0.57 4.30
N LEU A 412 -22.50 0.83 3.09
CA LEU A 412 -23.87 1.15 2.71
C LEU A 412 -24.14 0.51 1.38
N GLU A 413 -25.24 -0.23 1.28
CA GLU A 413 -25.79 -0.74 0.03
C GLU A 413 -27.27 -0.40 0.00
N ASP A 414 -27.73 0.27 -1.06
CA ASP A 414 -29.13 0.67 -1.26
C ASP A 414 -29.51 0.39 -2.71
N ASP A 415 -30.60 -0.32 -2.92
CA ASP A 415 -31.16 -0.63 -4.25
C ASP A 415 -32.27 0.36 -4.66
N PHE A 416 -32.55 1.40 -3.84
CA PHE A 416 -33.59 2.41 -4.00
C PHE A 416 -35.01 1.84 -4.20
N ASN A 417 -35.21 0.56 -3.91
CA ASN A 417 -36.47 -0.12 -4.16
C ASN A 417 -36.95 -0.98 -2.98
N THR A 418 -36.11 -1.88 -2.47
CA THR A 418 -36.52 -2.89 -1.53
C THR A 418 -35.85 -2.84 -0.17
N ASP A 419 -34.56 -2.69 -0.10
CA ASP A 419 -33.82 -2.76 1.17
C ASP A 419 -32.56 -1.90 1.15
N SER A 420 -32.29 -1.25 2.28
CA SER A 420 -31.06 -0.54 2.54
C SER A 420 -30.29 -1.28 3.62
N GLN A 421 -29.05 -1.65 3.32
CA GLN A 421 -28.15 -2.21 4.31
C GLN A 421 -27.02 -1.24 4.62
N TYR A 422 -26.73 -1.11 5.89
CA TYR A 422 -25.61 -0.27 6.35
C TYR A 422 -24.97 -0.87 7.59
N GLY A 423 -23.69 -0.57 7.76
CA GLY A 423 -22.97 -0.99 8.94
C GLY A 423 -21.79 -0.09 9.23
N VAL A 424 -21.53 0.08 10.50
CA VAL A 424 -20.31 0.70 11.02
C VAL A 424 -19.63 -0.30 11.95
N GLY A 425 -18.31 -0.40 11.86
CA GLY A 425 -17.56 -1.33 12.69
C GLY A 425 -16.25 -0.74 13.18
N VAL A 426 -15.82 -1.23 14.32
CA VAL A 426 -14.51 -0.95 14.92
C VAL A 426 -13.87 -2.28 15.26
N SER A 427 -12.62 -2.43 14.86
CA SER A 427 -11.77 -3.54 15.24
C SER A 427 -10.56 -3.06 16.03
N THR A 428 -10.24 -3.76 17.11
CA THR A 428 -9.00 -3.57 17.86
C THR A 428 -8.20 -4.86 17.79
N ASN A 429 -6.96 -4.79 17.28
CA ASN A 429 -6.05 -5.92 17.23
C ASN A 429 -4.93 -5.75 18.25
N PHE A 430 -4.85 -6.66 19.22
CA PHE A 430 -3.82 -6.75 20.26
C PHE A 430 -2.73 -7.71 19.77
N THR A 431 -1.54 -7.21 19.45
CA THR A 431 -0.51 -7.99 18.71
C THR A 431 0.66 -8.45 19.57
N ASN A 432 0.88 -7.88 20.75
CA ASN A 432 2.01 -8.22 21.63
C ASN A 432 1.62 -9.27 22.68
N LEU A 433 1.11 -10.43 22.25
CA LEU A 433 0.72 -11.49 23.18
C LEU A 433 1.84 -12.51 23.44
N ASN A 434 2.67 -12.79 22.43
CA ASN A 434 3.85 -13.62 22.56
C ASN A 434 4.89 -13.33 21.46
N GLN A 435 6.11 -13.85 21.63
CA GLN A 435 7.22 -13.65 20.70
C GLN A 435 7.08 -14.36 19.31
N HIS A 436 6.02 -15.16 19.11
CA HIS A 436 5.71 -15.83 17.86
C HIS A 436 4.65 -15.10 17.04
N GLY A 437 4.16 -13.95 17.53
CA GLY A 437 3.17 -13.14 16.86
C GLY A 437 1.74 -13.61 17.07
N ALA A 438 1.39 -14.00 18.30
CA ALA A 438 0.00 -14.23 18.66
C ALA A 438 -0.75 -12.91 18.77
N GLU A 439 -2.01 -12.92 18.31
CA GLU A 439 -2.88 -11.77 18.19
C GLU A 439 -4.26 -12.07 18.76
N LEU A 440 -4.88 -11.07 19.39
CA LEU A 440 -6.27 -11.10 19.83
C LEU A 440 -7.02 -9.96 19.12
N ALA A 441 -7.90 -10.29 18.20
CA ALA A 441 -8.81 -9.34 17.59
C ALA A 441 -10.09 -9.21 18.40
N PHE A 442 -10.59 -8.00 18.54
CA PHE A 442 -11.90 -7.70 19.11
C PHE A 442 -12.66 -6.78 18.16
N ASN A 443 -13.78 -7.27 17.64
CA ASN A 443 -14.56 -6.66 16.59
C ASN A 443 -15.96 -6.32 17.11
N VAL A 444 -16.42 -5.12 16.81
CA VAL A 444 -17.80 -4.68 17.08
C VAL A 444 -18.36 -4.03 15.82
N GLU A 445 -19.49 -4.53 15.35
CA GLU A 445 -20.21 -3.99 14.21
C GLU A 445 -21.67 -3.69 14.59
N MET A 446 -22.18 -2.58 14.10
CA MET A 446 -23.55 -2.12 14.33
C MET A 446 -24.14 -1.59 13.03
N GLY A 447 -25.38 -1.92 12.80
CA GLY A 447 -26.12 -1.49 11.61
C GLY A 447 -27.35 -2.35 11.39
N THR A 448 -27.58 -2.69 10.14
CA THR A 448 -28.63 -3.67 9.77
C THR A 448 -28.34 -5.02 10.42
N ASP A 449 -27.07 -5.42 10.38
CA ASP A 449 -26.54 -6.57 11.11
C ASP A 449 -25.70 -6.10 12.29
N LYS A 450 -25.61 -6.92 13.33
CA LYS A 450 -24.82 -6.64 14.53
C LYS A 450 -23.87 -7.79 14.78
N LEU A 451 -22.65 -7.47 15.19
CA LEU A 451 -21.63 -8.46 15.52
C LEU A 451 -20.78 -7.98 16.69
N ILE A 452 -20.54 -8.88 17.65
CA ILE A 452 -19.46 -8.77 18.62
C ILE A 452 -18.63 -10.05 18.48
N GLU A 453 -17.37 -9.91 18.15
CA GLU A 453 -16.50 -11.04 17.87
C GLU A 453 -15.16 -10.86 18.55
N THR A 454 -14.58 -11.96 19.04
CA THR A 454 -13.18 -12.01 19.44
C THR A 454 -12.53 -13.25 18.86
N GLU A 455 -11.34 -13.08 18.27
CA GLU A 455 -10.53 -14.16 17.72
C GLU A 455 -9.12 -14.10 18.31
N LEU A 456 -8.71 -15.20 18.94
CA LEU A 456 -7.33 -15.45 19.31
C LEU A 456 -6.65 -16.27 18.21
N TYR A 457 -5.65 -15.69 17.57
CA TYR A 457 -4.76 -16.36 16.63
C TYR A 457 -3.40 -16.58 17.32
N SER A 458 -2.89 -17.80 17.32
CA SER A 458 -1.63 -18.13 17.96
C SER A 458 -0.78 -19.08 17.14
N PRO A 459 0.28 -18.55 16.46
CA PRO A 459 1.28 -19.40 15.83
C PRO A 459 1.97 -20.29 16.88
N VAL A 460 2.15 -21.57 16.53
CA VAL A 460 2.78 -22.56 17.41
C VAL A 460 4.31 -22.46 17.36
N LEU A 461 4.84 -22.09 16.18
CA LEU A 461 6.28 -22.04 15.91
C LEU A 461 6.66 -20.67 15.33
N SER A 462 7.94 -20.30 15.46
CA SER A 462 8.51 -19.07 14.88
C SER A 462 8.43 -19.02 13.35
N SER A 463 8.22 -20.15 12.66
CA SER A 463 7.94 -20.17 11.22
C SER A 463 6.55 -19.64 10.87
N GLN A 464 5.65 -19.52 11.85
CA GLN A 464 4.26 -19.14 11.72
C GLN A 464 3.42 -19.98 10.73
N LYS A 465 3.97 -21.12 10.26
CA LYS A 465 3.27 -21.99 9.30
C LYS A 465 2.13 -22.79 9.93
N VAL A 466 2.24 -23.12 11.21
CA VAL A 466 1.21 -23.84 11.97
C VAL A 466 0.71 -22.94 13.08
N PHE A 467 -0.60 -22.82 13.20
CA PHE A 467 -1.24 -21.97 14.21
C PHE A 467 -2.49 -22.62 14.78
N THR A 468 -2.90 -22.14 15.94
CA THR A 468 -4.21 -22.40 16.52
C THR A 468 -5.05 -21.13 16.47
N ALA A 469 -6.35 -21.28 16.28
CA ALA A 469 -7.30 -20.18 16.36
C ALA A 469 -8.49 -20.55 17.26
N ALA A 470 -8.95 -19.58 18.05
CA ALA A 470 -10.17 -19.70 18.85
C ALA A 470 -11.02 -18.46 18.59
N ARG A 471 -12.27 -18.65 18.22
CA ARG A 471 -13.22 -17.59 17.90
C ARG A 471 -14.47 -17.71 18.77
N LEU A 472 -14.93 -16.57 19.28
CA LEU A 472 -16.21 -16.38 19.93
C LEU A 472 -16.93 -15.24 19.22
N ALA A 473 -18.18 -15.45 18.81
CA ALA A 473 -18.98 -14.44 18.16
C ALA A 473 -20.42 -14.44 18.65
N ILE A 474 -21.01 -13.27 18.71
CA ILE A 474 -22.45 -13.06 18.88
C ILE A 474 -22.88 -12.19 17.71
N SER A 475 -23.81 -12.70 16.90
CA SER A 475 -24.36 -11.99 15.77
C SER A 475 -25.87 -11.92 15.83
N ASP A 476 -26.43 -10.89 15.21
CA ASP A 476 -27.86 -10.72 14.92
C ASP A 476 -27.96 -10.19 13.49
N GLU A 477 -28.32 -11.07 12.58
CA GLU A 477 -28.39 -10.83 11.15
C GLU A 477 -29.84 -10.70 10.70
N ARG A 478 -30.10 -9.75 9.82
CA ARG A 478 -31.38 -9.61 9.18
C ARG A 478 -31.40 -10.42 7.89
N ARG A 479 -32.25 -11.44 7.85
CA ARG A 479 -32.44 -12.32 6.69
C ARG A 479 -33.89 -12.23 6.18
N ASN A 480 -34.15 -12.77 5.01
CA ASN A 480 -35.50 -12.88 4.42
C ASN A 480 -35.92 -14.32 4.44
N ALA A 481 -37.14 -14.61 4.93
CA ALA A 481 -37.79 -15.94 4.83
C ALA A 481 -38.87 -15.89 3.77
N PRO A 482 -38.88 -16.79 2.79
CA PRO A 482 -39.94 -16.83 1.78
C PRO A 482 -41.27 -17.27 2.35
N LEU A 483 -42.36 -16.66 1.87
CA LEU A 483 -43.75 -16.98 2.24
C LEU A 483 -44.36 -18.14 1.43
N THR A 484 -43.73 -18.51 0.34
CA THR A 484 -44.21 -19.51 -0.60
C THR A 484 -43.34 -20.75 -0.67
N ASP A 485 -43.90 -21.84 -1.15
CA ASP A 485 -43.31 -23.15 -1.28
C ASP A 485 -41.92 -23.08 -1.97
N PHE A 486 -40.86 -23.53 -1.29
CA PHE A 486 -39.47 -23.50 -1.77
C PHE A 486 -39.21 -24.24 -3.08
N ASP A 487 -40.11 -25.15 -3.45
CA ASP A 487 -39.99 -25.95 -4.68
C ASP A 487 -40.18 -25.15 -5.98
N LYS A 488 -40.69 -23.93 -5.89
CA LYS A 488 -40.89 -23.02 -7.03
C LYS A 488 -40.71 -21.57 -6.67
N PRO A 489 -39.48 -21.13 -6.56
CA PRO A 489 -39.21 -19.69 -6.37
C PRO A 489 -39.73 -18.92 -7.58
N ASP A 490 -40.94 -18.33 -7.46
CA ASP A 490 -41.43 -17.40 -8.47
C ASP A 490 -40.82 -16.02 -8.20
N ILE A 491 -39.86 -15.62 -9.03
CA ILE A 491 -39.16 -14.31 -8.94
C ILE A 491 -40.15 -13.14 -9.18
N GLY A 492 -41.43 -13.38 -9.21
CA GLY A 492 -42.41 -12.40 -9.66
C GLY A 492 -42.90 -11.41 -8.62
N SER A 493 -42.65 -11.59 -7.31
CA SER A 493 -43.20 -10.69 -6.31
C SER A 493 -42.20 -10.40 -5.17
N VAL A 494 -41.76 -9.15 -5.12
CA VAL A 494 -40.95 -8.58 -4.04
C VAL A 494 -41.64 -8.64 -2.66
N ASN A 495 -42.92 -8.97 -2.60
CA ASN A 495 -43.75 -8.97 -1.41
C ASN A 495 -43.91 -10.35 -0.74
N ASP A 496 -43.25 -11.39 -1.23
CA ASP A 496 -43.43 -12.78 -0.76
C ASP A 496 -42.35 -13.17 0.28
N TYR A 497 -41.64 -12.20 0.90
CA TYR A 497 -40.66 -12.45 1.93
C TYR A 497 -41.06 -11.82 3.26
N LEU A 498 -40.78 -12.52 4.35
CA LEU A 498 -40.85 -11.98 5.70
C LEU A 498 -39.45 -11.73 6.24
N PRO A 499 -39.17 -10.55 6.77
CA PRO A 499 -37.91 -10.32 7.45
C PRO A 499 -37.84 -11.11 8.75
N VAL A 500 -36.75 -11.85 8.93
CA VAL A 500 -36.43 -12.60 10.14
C VAL A 500 -35.14 -12.06 10.74
N SER A 501 -35.06 -12.09 12.07
CA SER A 501 -33.83 -11.90 12.81
C SER A 501 -33.22 -13.25 13.11
N TYR A 502 -31.97 -13.44 12.75
CA TYR A 502 -31.17 -14.65 12.99
C TYR A 502 -30.07 -14.31 14.00
N GLY A 503 -30.36 -14.62 15.27
CA GLY A 503 -29.42 -14.42 16.37
C GLY A 503 -28.63 -15.67 16.64
N GLU A 504 -27.28 -15.59 16.67
CA GLU A 504 -26.40 -16.75 16.89
C GLU A 504 -25.24 -16.40 17.83
N PHE A 505 -24.92 -17.33 18.75
CA PHE A 505 -23.66 -17.37 19.48
C PHE A 505 -22.81 -18.51 18.93
N VAL A 506 -21.57 -18.21 18.53
CA VAL A 506 -20.66 -19.15 17.88
C VAL A 506 -19.37 -19.30 18.71
N THR A 507 -18.93 -20.54 18.89
CA THR A 507 -17.60 -20.88 19.40
C THR A 507 -16.88 -21.78 18.40
N GLU A 508 -15.68 -21.40 18.00
CA GLU A 508 -14.85 -22.20 17.10
C GLU A 508 -13.45 -22.42 17.67
N LEU A 509 -12.92 -23.61 17.47
CA LEU A 509 -11.54 -23.97 17.76
C LEU A 509 -10.94 -24.63 16.52
N ALA A 510 -9.82 -24.13 16.05
CA ALA A 510 -9.18 -24.59 14.83
C ALA A 510 -7.67 -24.78 14.96
N LEU A 511 -7.16 -25.74 14.19
CA LEU A 511 -5.75 -25.87 13.83
C LEU A 511 -5.59 -25.43 12.38
N GLY A 512 -4.66 -24.53 12.14
CA GLY A 512 -4.40 -24.00 10.81
C GLY A 512 -2.99 -24.32 10.32
N TYR A 513 -2.87 -24.43 9.00
CA TYR A 513 -1.61 -24.58 8.28
C TYR A 513 -1.50 -23.61 7.13
N GLN A 514 -0.47 -22.78 7.15
CA GLN A 514 -0.19 -21.74 6.16
C GLN A 514 1.15 -22.04 5.48
N PRO A 515 1.17 -22.82 4.38
CA PRO A 515 2.42 -23.17 3.70
C PRO A 515 3.12 -21.96 3.08
N THR A 516 2.34 -21.01 2.56
CA THR A 516 2.77 -19.74 1.97
C THR A 516 1.92 -18.59 2.49
N LEU A 517 2.26 -17.33 2.20
CA LEU A 517 1.48 -16.17 2.61
C LEU A 517 0.09 -16.12 1.96
N TRP A 518 -0.08 -16.73 0.81
CA TRP A 518 -1.30 -16.70 0.02
C TRP A 518 -2.13 -17.98 0.07
N GLN A 519 -1.78 -18.93 0.97
CA GLN A 519 -2.53 -20.17 1.18
C GLN A 519 -2.77 -20.42 2.66
N GLU A 520 -3.96 -20.83 3.00
CA GLU A 520 -4.33 -21.22 4.37
C GLU A 520 -5.30 -22.41 4.35
N LEU A 521 -5.06 -23.38 5.23
CA LEU A 521 -5.94 -24.50 5.51
C LEU A 521 -6.29 -24.46 7.01
N ARG A 522 -7.57 -24.51 7.35
CA ARG A 522 -8.05 -24.68 8.73
C ARG A 522 -8.88 -25.93 8.87
N LEU A 523 -8.72 -26.63 9.99
CA LEU A 523 -9.53 -27.76 10.42
C LEU A 523 -9.96 -27.50 11.86
N GLY A 524 -11.25 -27.63 12.16
CA GLY A 524 -11.73 -27.28 13.49
C GLY A 524 -13.07 -27.85 13.86
N GLY A 525 -13.44 -27.55 15.10
CA GLY A 525 -14.77 -27.78 15.64
C GLY A 525 -15.53 -26.48 15.83
N ARG A 526 -16.82 -26.49 15.58
CA ARG A 526 -17.74 -25.37 15.75
C ARG A 526 -18.91 -25.82 16.61
N TYR A 527 -19.25 -25.01 17.61
CA TYR A 527 -20.51 -25.08 18.32
C TYR A 527 -21.21 -23.74 18.17
N SER A 528 -22.51 -23.80 17.85
CA SER A 528 -23.35 -22.62 17.85
C SER A 528 -24.72 -22.90 18.43
N GLU A 529 -25.28 -21.88 19.06
CA GLU A 529 -26.65 -21.86 19.53
C GLU A 529 -27.30 -20.54 19.17
N GLY A 530 -28.56 -20.56 18.84
CA GLY A 530 -29.23 -19.33 18.39
C GLY A 530 -30.74 -19.45 18.34
N GLN A 531 -31.31 -18.39 17.77
CA GLN A 531 -32.76 -18.27 17.57
C GLN A 531 -33.09 -17.55 16.27
N VAL A 532 -34.18 -17.93 15.68
CA VAL A 532 -34.80 -17.26 14.53
C VAL A 532 -36.13 -16.67 14.95
N GLU A 533 -36.27 -15.35 14.75
CA GLU A 533 -37.47 -14.60 15.12
C GLU A 533 -38.05 -13.85 13.91
N TYR A 534 -39.37 -13.97 13.72
CA TYR A 534 -40.11 -13.21 12.69
C TYR A 534 -40.36 -11.78 13.20
N THR A 535 -39.68 -10.80 12.63
CA THR A 535 -39.74 -9.40 13.10
C THR A 535 -41.09 -8.73 12.87
N THR A 536 -41.88 -9.20 11.90
CA THR A 536 -43.19 -8.62 11.54
C THR A 536 -44.40 -9.38 12.10
N LEU A 537 -44.22 -10.59 12.60
CA LEU A 537 -45.28 -11.47 13.08
C LEU A 537 -44.94 -11.99 14.47
N ALA A 538 -45.07 -11.16 15.50
CA ALA A 538 -44.78 -11.52 16.90
C ALA A 538 -45.59 -12.76 17.38
N SER A 539 -46.69 -13.15 16.68
CA SER A 539 -47.45 -14.35 16.98
C SER A 539 -46.85 -15.65 16.41
N ALA A 540 -45.82 -15.56 15.56
CA ALA A 540 -45.17 -16.73 14.94
C ALA A 540 -44.21 -17.47 15.87
N GLY A 541 -43.88 -16.87 17.04
CA GLY A 541 -42.93 -17.45 18.00
C GLY A 541 -41.47 -17.30 17.60
N THR A 542 -40.60 -17.91 18.41
CA THR A 542 -39.15 -17.95 18.23
C THR A 542 -38.75 -19.41 18.07
N ALA A 543 -37.94 -19.71 17.06
CA ALA A 543 -37.36 -21.05 16.88
C ALA A 543 -35.89 -21.04 17.41
N GLU A 544 -35.65 -21.84 18.44
CA GLU A 544 -34.32 -22.01 19.02
C GLU A 544 -33.58 -23.18 18.35
N PHE A 545 -32.29 -23.09 18.15
CA PHE A 545 -31.45 -24.15 17.60
C PHE A 545 -30.10 -24.26 18.29
N ASP A 546 -29.53 -25.45 18.22
CA ASP A 546 -28.10 -25.68 18.54
C ASP A 546 -27.44 -26.58 17.48
N ARG A 547 -26.17 -26.36 17.23
CA ARG A 547 -25.39 -27.04 16.20
C ARG A 547 -24.00 -27.39 16.74
N LEU A 548 -23.57 -28.63 16.55
CA LEU A 548 -22.21 -29.08 16.84
C LEU A 548 -21.60 -29.71 15.61
N GLY A 549 -20.51 -29.17 15.11
CA GLY A 549 -19.93 -29.60 13.84
C GLY A 549 -18.42 -29.62 13.80
N LEU A 550 -17.92 -30.23 12.73
CA LEU A 550 -16.52 -30.19 12.32
C LEU A 550 -16.43 -29.49 10.97
N PHE A 551 -15.46 -28.61 10.83
CA PHE A 551 -15.26 -27.88 9.59
C PHE A 551 -13.85 -28.02 9.03
N ALA A 552 -13.73 -27.84 7.72
CA ALA A 552 -12.49 -27.67 6.99
C ALA A 552 -12.66 -26.47 6.05
N SER A 553 -11.69 -25.56 6.06
CA SER A 553 -11.67 -24.44 5.11
C SER A 553 -10.31 -24.33 4.44
N TYR A 554 -10.30 -24.03 3.15
CA TYR A 554 -9.11 -23.74 2.37
C TYR A 554 -9.28 -22.40 1.65
N ARG A 555 -8.23 -21.58 1.74
CA ARG A 555 -8.13 -20.29 1.06
C ARG A 555 -6.83 -20.23 0.25
N LEU A 556 -6.94 -19.74 -0.98
CA LEU A 556 -5.85 -19.31 -1.82
C LEU A 556 -6.19 -17.91 -2.31
N ASP A 557 -5.37 -16.92 -2.01
CA ASP A 557 -5.63 -15.54 -2.36
C ASP A 557 -4.36 -14.82 -2.84
N THR A 558 -4.31 -14.53 -4.14
CA THR A 558 -3.27 -13.75 -4.80
C THR A 558 -3.80 -12.48 -5.45
N LEU A 559 -5.07 -12.09 -5.15
CA LEU A 559 -5.64 -10.86 -5.69
C LEU A 559 -4.88 -9.63 -5.18
N ASP A 560 -4.62 -8.69 -6.06
CA ASP A 560 -4.01 -7.39 -5.75
C ASP A 560 -4.97 -6.41 -5.07
N ASN A 561 -6.28 -6.54 -5.29
CA ASN A 561 -7.34 -5.76 -4.66
C ASN A 561 -8.60 -6.64 -4.56
N PHE A 562 -9.38 -6.49 -3.50
CA PHE A 562 -10.58 -7.30 -3.30
C PHE A 562 -11.78 -6.78 -4.12
N ALA A 563 -12.05 -5.47 -4.04
CA ALA A 563 -13.19 -4.84 -4.70
C ALA A 563 -12.96 -4.62 -6.20
N PHE A 564 -11.78 -4.14 -6.56
CA PHE A 564 -11.39 -3.84 -7.94
C PHE A 564 -10.15 -4.62 -8.38
N PRO A 565 -10.13 -5.96 -8.30
CA PRO A 565 -8.93 -6.73 -8.64
C PRO A 565 -8.52 -6.51 -10.08
N THR A 566 -7.20 -6.32 -10.30
CA THR A 566 -6.63 -6.19 -11.65
C THR A 566 -5.86 -7.43 -12.08
N ARG A 567 -5.40 -8.23 -11.12
CA ARG A 567 -4.67 -9.49 -11.34
C ARG A 567 -4.85 -10.43 -10.15
N GLY A 568 -4.62 -11.71 -10.40
CA GLY A 568 -4.56 -12.72 -9.35
C GLY A 568 -5.79 -13.62 -9.32
N LEU A 569 -5.82 -14.49 -8.32
CA LEU A 569 -6.82 -15.55 -8.15
C LEU A 569 -7.19 -15.66 -6.67
N LEU A 570 -8.46 -15.80 -6.41
CA LEU A 570 -9.04 -16.15 -5.11
C LEU A 570 -9.77 -17.49 -5.26
N VAL A 571 -9.46 -18.45 -4.40
CA VAL A 571 -10.15 -19.73 -4.30
C VAL A 571 -10.52 -19.97 -2.85
N GLY A 572 -11.78 -20.22 -2.58
CA GLY A 572 -12.29 -20.63 -1.28
C GLY A 572 -13.01 -21.95 -1.39
N LEU A 573 -12.74 -22.86 -0.44
CA LEU A 573 -13.42 -24.12 -0.28
C LEU A 573 -13.78 -24.26 1.20
N ASP A 574 -15.07 -24.45 1.50
CA ASP A 574 -15.57 -24.66 2.86
C ASP A 574 -16.36 -25.94 2.92
N TYR A 575 -16.15 -26.69 3.99
CA TYR A 575 -16.87 -27.90 4.31
C TYR A 575 -17.26 -27.89 5.78
N LEU A 576 -18.52 -28.11 6.09
CA LEU A 576 -19.02 -28.30 7.44
C LEU A 576 -19.88 -29.57 7.49
N VAL A 577 -19.69 -30.39 8.49
CA VAL A 577 -20.63 -31.44 8.88
C VAL A 577 -21.04 -31.16 10.31
N SER A 578 -22.33 -30.99 10.54
CA SER A 578 -22.90 -30.67 11.84
C SER A 578 -24.05 -31.60 12.22
N HIS A 579 -24.23 -31.74 13.51
CA HIS A 579 -25.43 -32.30 14.13
C HIS A 579 -26.27 -31.13 14.62
N ASP A 580 -27.39 -30.91 13.95
CA ASP A 580 -28.25 -29.76 14.18
C ASP A 580 -29.50 -30.21 14.95
N ARG A 581 -29.89 -29.43 15.94
CA ARG A 581 -31.12 -29.60 16.70
C ARG A 581 -31.96 -28.34 16.55
N SER A 582 -33.16 -28.46 16.04
CA SER A 582 -34.10 -27.35 15.89
C SER A 582 -35.51 -27.82 15.91
N PRO A 583 -36.50 -27.01 16.30
CA PRO A 583 -37.91 -27.31 16.01
C PRO A 583 -38.10 -27.40 14.50
N ASP A 584 -39.01 -28.29 14.08
CA ASP A 584 -39.29 -28.64 12.69
C ASP A 584 -39.49 -27.40 11.81
N GLY A 585 -38.51 -27.12 11.02
CA GLY A 585 -38.44 -26.04 10.04
C GLY A 585 -39.07 -24.72 10.49
N LEU A 586 -38.63 -23.60 10.00
CA LEU A 586 -39.21 -22.26 10.20
C LEU A 586 -40.70 -22.17 9.75
N THR A 587 -41.44 -23.28 9.78
CA THR A 587 -42.84 -23.38 9.42
C THR A 587 -43.77 -23.19 10.59
N TYR A 588 -44.84 -22.46 10.38
CA TYR A 588 -45.92 -22.04 11.29
C TYR A 588 -46.72 -23.19 11.98
N THR A 589 -46.13 -24.31 12.23
CA THR A 589 -46.85 -25.41 12.88
C THR A 589 -46.46 -25.51 14.34
N ASP A 590 -47.45 -25.57 15.24
CA ASP A 590 -47.35 -25.89 16.66
C ASP A 590 -46.73 -27.29 16.87
N VAL A 591 -45.44 -27.46 16.57
CA VAL A 591 -44.77 -28.75 16.74
C VAL A 591 -43.89 -28.68 17.98
N GLU A 592 -44.26 -29.42 19.01
CA GLU A 592 -43.52 -29.63 20.25
C GLU A 592 -42.29 -30.57 20.07
N ASP A 593 -42.08 -31.15 18.89
CA ASP A 593 -41.00 -32.13 18.64
C ASP A 593 -39.74 -31.43 18.08
N VAL A 594 -38.67 -31.48 18.85
CA VAL A 594 -37.32 -31.07 18.43
C VAL A 594 -36.81 -32.09 17.40
N GLN A 595 -36.49 -31.65 16.20
CA GLN A 595 -35.87 -32.51 15.19
C GLN A 595 -34.36 -32.45 15.30
N GLU A 596 -33.71 -33.59 15.13
CA GLU A 596 -32.25 -33.73 15.06
C GLU A 596 -31.88 -34.20 13.64
N ASP A 597 -30.91 -33.52 13.04
CA ASP A 597 -30.43 -33.88 11.72
C ASP A 597 -28.89 -33.78 11.63
N THR A 598 -28.34 -34.56 10.71
CA THR A 598 -26.94 -34.38 10.31
C THR A 598 -26.89 -33.60 9.00
N VAL A 599 -26.35 -32.41 9.06
CA VAL A 599 -26.28 -31.48 7.95
C VAL A 599 -24.88 -31.48 7.36
N TYR A 600 -24.81 -31.46 6.04
CA TYR A 600 -23.57 -31.36 5.26
C TYR A 600 -23.62 -30.08 4.44
N GLU A 601 -22.62 -29.22 4.61
CA GLU A 601 -22.48 -27.98 3.86
C GLU A 601 -21.18 -27.98 3.06
N ILE A 602 -21.27 -27.62 1.79
CA ILE A 602 -20.11 -27.36 0.94
C ILE A 602 -20.29 -26.01 0.26
N ALA A 603 -19.25 -25.20 0.25
CA ALA A 603 -19.18 -24.00 -0.56
C ALA A 603 -17.83 -23.96 -1.29
N ALA A 604 -17.86 -23.62 -2.56
CA ALA A 604 -16.69 -23.44 -3.39
C ALA A 604 -16.85 -22.15 -4.20
N HIS A 605 -15.88 -21.25 -4.09
CA HIS A 605 -15.87 -20.05 -4.91
C HIS A 605 -14.51 -19.83 -5.54
N ILE A 606 -14.50 -19.34 -6.78
CA ILE A 606 -13.30 -18.99 -7.53
C ILE A 606 -13.54 -17.64 -8.17
N LYS A 607 -12.63 -16.69 -7.96
CA LYS A 607 -12.64 -15.38 -8.58
C LYS A 607 -11.24 -15.08 -9.15
N GLY A 608 -11.16 -14.71 -10.42
CA GLY A 608 -9.89 -14.42 -11.07
C GLY A 608 -9.97 -13.12 -11.86
N ALA A 609 -8.86 -12.37 -11.89
CA ALA A 609 -8.75 -11.12 -12.61
C ALA A 609 -7.49 -11.09 -13.50
N ALA A 610 -7.65 -10.48 -14.68
CA ALA A 610 -6.55 -10.21 -15.58
C ALA A 610 -6.75 -8.85 -16.27
N SER A 611 -5.66 -8.10 -16.42
CA SER A 611 -5.69 -6.78 -17.01
C SER A 611 -4.72 -6.66 -18.19
N TYR A 612 -5.14 -5.88 -19.15
CA TYR A 612 -4.27 -5.41 -20.24
C TYR A 612 -4.44 -3.90 -20.40
N GLN A 613 -3.39 -3.14 -20.13
CA GLN A 613 -3.42 -1.68 -20.08
C GLN A 613 -4.50 -1.17 -19.10
N ARG A 614 -5.51 -0.44 -19.59
CA ARG A 614 -6.63 0.11 -18.80
C ARG A 614 -7.86 -0.81 -18.75
N HIS A 615 -7.78 -2.00 -19.35
CA HIS A 615 -8.88 -2.95 -19.45
C HIS A 615 -8.67 -4.10 -18.49
N THR A 616 -9.69 -4.45 -17.71
CA THR A 616 -9.69 -5.57 -16.79
C THR A 616 -10.88 -6.47 -17.04
N LEU A 617 -10.64 -7.77 -17.01
CA LEU A 617 -11.68 -8.79 -17.02
C LEU A 617 -11.61 -9.57 -15.72
N VAL A 618 -12.75 -9.70 -15.05
CA VAL A 618 -12.90 -10.48 -13.81
C VAL A 618 -13.93 -11.57 -14.04
N GLY A 619 -13.56 -12.81 -13.79
CA GLY A 619 -14.46 -13.96 -13.83
C GLY A 619 -14.69 -14.51 -12.43
N GLN A 620 -15.92 -14.96 -12.14
CA GLN A 620 -16.27 -15.58 -10.87
C GLN A 620 -17.15 -16.81 -11.13
N VAL A 621 -16.95 -17.85 -10.33
CA VAL A 621 -17.81 -19.02 -10.27
C VAL A 621 -18.00 -19.39 -8.80
N GLU A 622 -19.25 -19.65 -8.42
CA GLU A 622 -19.62 -20.13 -7.10
C GLU A 622 -20.57 -21.32 -7.21
N TYR A 623 -20.33 -22.30 -6.38
CA TYR A 623 -21.21 -23.45 -6.21
C TYR A 623 -21.26 -23.82 -4.74
N SER A 624 -22.43 -23.87 -4.17
CA SER A 624 -22.60 -24.30 -2.79
C SER A 624 -23.90 -25.10 -2.60
N PHE A 625 -23.87 -25.96 -1.59
CA PHE A 625 -25.10 -26.71 -1.22
C PHE A 625 -25.11 -27.02 0.28
N VAL A 626 -26.31 -27.21 0.79
CA VAL A 626 -26.63 -27.70 2.13
C VAL A 626 -27.53 -28.91 2.01
N GLU A 627 -27.09 -30.05 2.53
CA GLU A 627 -27.90 -31.27 2.57
C GLU A 627 -28.37 -31.52 4.00
N SER A 628 -29.70 -31.46 4.19
CA SER A 628 -30.41 -31.81 5.44
C SER A 628 -31.40 -32.91 5.13
N LYS A 629 -31.42 -33.98 5.91
CA LYS A 629 -32.26 -35.17 5.63
C LYS A 629 -33.66 -35.07 6.16
N ASN A 630 -33.84 -34.37 7.26
CA ASN A 630 -35.07 -34.34 8.01
C ASN A 630 -35.78 -32.97 7.99
N SER A 631 -35.11 -31.91 7.60
CA SER A 631 -35.64 -30.57 7.55
C SER A 631 -35.86 -30.12 6.11
N SER A 632 -37.01 -29.54 5.83
CA SER A 632 -37.33 -28.96 4.52
C SER A 632 -36.62 -27.63 4.27
N LEU A 633 -36.14 -26.98 5.34
CA LEU A 633 -35.37 -25.75 5.28
C LEU A 633 -34.16 -25.86 6.22
N PRO A 634 -32.91 -25.81 5.72
CA PRO A 634 -31.74 -25.78 6.55
C PRO A 634 -31.67 -24.48 7.35
N LEU A 635 -31.00 -24.52 8.51
CA LEU A 635 -30.75 -23.33 9.34
C LEU A 635 -29.89 -22.27 8.65
N ASP A 636 -29.06 -22.69 7.69
CA ASP A 636 -28.20 -21.82 6.91
C ASP A 636 -28.41 -22.05 5.40
N PRO A 637 -29.52 -21.56 4.85
CA PRO A 637 -29.82 -21.71 3.43
C PRO A 637 -28.84 -20.92 2.57
N ARG A 638 -28.77 -21.30 1.28
CA ARG A 638 -28.01 -20.54 0.29
C ARG A 638 -28.83 -19.41 -0.27
N GLU A 639 -28.25 -18.23 -0.34
CA GLU A 639 -28.92 -17.00 -0.72
C GLU A 639 -28.26 -16.38 -1.94
N LEU A 640 -29.04 -15.77 -2.85
CA LEU A 640 -28.56 -15.10 -4.05
C LEU A 640 -29.44 -13.89 -4.39
N GLY A 641 -28.88 -12.86 -4.99
CA GLY A 641 -29.52 -11.60 -5.37
C GLY A 641 -28.68 -10.40 -4.94
N GLY A 642 -28.85 -9.29 -5.62
CA GLY A 642 -28.11 -8.05 -5.40
C GLY A 642 -27.11 -7.71 -6.50
N PHE A 643 -26.42 -6.60 -6.36
CA PHE A 643 -25.46 -6.11 -7.34
C PHE A 643 -24.28 -7.08 -7.53
N LEU A 644 -23.95 -7.40 -8.79
CA LEU A 644 -22.96 -8.41 -9.20
C LEU A 644 -23.21 -9.81 -8.65
N ASN A 645 -24.44 -10.05 -8.18
CA ASN A 645 -24.91 -11.31 -7.59
C ASN A 645 -26.32 -11.62 -8.08
N LEU A 646 -26.57 -11.56 -9.37
CA LEU A 646 -27.84 -11.47 -10.13
C LEU A 646 -28.47 -10.08 -10.02
N SER A 647 -27.78 -9.09 -10.57
CA SER A 647 -28.20 -7.68 -10.58
C SER A 647 -29.60 -7.48 -11.11
N GLY A 648 -30.43 -6.68 -10.41
CA GLY A 648 -31.85 -6.47 -10.68
C GLY A 648 -32.78 -7.33 -9.82
N ILE A 649 -32.29 -8.44 -9.25
CA ILE A 649 -32.98 -9.20 -8.22
C ILE A 649 -32.66 -8.58 -6.86
N PRO A 650 -33.66 -8.42 -5.96
CA PRO A 650 -33.42 -7.93 -4.61
C PRO A 650 -32.38 -8.79 -3.88
N ARG A 651 -31.56 -8.16 -3.05
CA ARG A 651 -30.49 -8.82 -2.31
C ARG A 651 -31.04 -10.00 -1.50
N ASN A 652 -30.32 -11.15 -1.58
CA ASN A 652 -30.60 -12.36 -0.82
C ASN A 652 -32.08 -12.82 -0.89
N SER A 653 -32.75 -12.52 -2.00
CA SER A 653 -34.16 -12.87 -2.17
C SER A 653 -34.39 -14.24 -2.78
N LEU A 654 -33.41 -14.83 -3.43
CA LEU A 654 -33.44 -16.22 -3.87
C LEU A 654 -32.81 -17.07 -2.77
N ILE A 655 -33.60 -17.98 -2.21
CA ILE A 655 -33.23 -18.80 -1.07
C ILE A 655 -33.46 -20.27 -1.40
N GLY A 656 -32.52 -21.14 -1.05
CA GLY A 656 -32.60 -22.56 -1.28
C GLY A 656 -31.46 -23.36 -0.67
N GLN A 657 -31.40 -24.66 -0.99
CA GLN A 657 -30.36 -25.56 -0.49
C GLN A 657 -29.15 -25.62 -1.40
N ASN A 658 -29.31 -25.33 -2.68
CA ASN A 658 -28.25 -25.36 -3.68
C ASN A 658 -28.13 -24.00 -4.35
N LEU A 659 -26.91 -23.60 -4.64
CA LEU A 659 -26.59 -22.37 -5.33
C LEU A 659 -25.58 -22.65 -6.44
N PHE A 660 -25.85 -22.09 -7.61
CA PHE A 660 -24.84 -21.93 -8.66
C PHE A 660 -24.86 -20.50 -9.17
N PHE A 661 -23.70 -19.89 -9.24
CA PHE A 661 -23.54 -18.54 -9.76
C PHE A 661 -22.25 -18.42 -10.59
N THR A 662 -22.32 -17.68 -11.67
CA THR A 662 -21.14 -17.28 -12.45
C THR A 662 -21.32 -15.88 -12.98
N SER A 663 -20.24 -15.11 -13.02
CA SER A 663 -20.23 -13.77 -13.57
C SER A 663 -18.98 -13.47 -14.37
N LEU A 664 -19.12 -12.58 -15.34
CA LEU A 664 -18.04 -12.00 -16.11
C LEU A 664 -18.17 -10.49 -16.06
N VAL A 665 -17.21 -9.81 -15.46
CA VAL A 665 -17.21 -8.36 -15.27
C VAL A 665 -16.09 -7.77 -16.10
N TYR A 666 -16.43 -6.86 -17.01
CA TYR A 666 -15.47 -6.03 -17.72
C TYR A 666 -15.38 -4.65 -17.08
N ARG A 667 -14.15 -4.12 -16.92
CA ARG A 667 -13.91 -2.79 -16.41
C ARG A 667 -12.88 -2.05 -17.25
N TYR A 668 -13.11 -0.75 -17.39
CA TYR A 668 -12.19 0.20 -18.01
C TYR A 668 -11.78 1.23 -16.96
N LYS A 669 -10.46 1.37 -16.69
CA LYS A 669 -9.92 2.40 -15.83
C LYS A 669 -9.93 3.74 -16.56
N TRP A 670 -10.88 4.61 -16.20
CA TRP A 670 -11.12 5.88 -16.87
C TRP A 670 -10.11 6.94 -16.42
N PHE A 671 -10.01 7.16 -15.11
CA PHE A 671 -9.05 8.09 -14.51
C PHE A 671 -8.20 7.38 -13.46
N ASP A 672 -6.93 7.77 -13.36
CA ASP A 672 -6.03 7.28 -12.32
C ASP A 672 -6.25 8.01 -11.00
N ASN A 673 -6.62 9.31 -10.99
CA ASN A 673 -6.83 10.15 -9.82
C ASN A 673 -5.75 9.93 -8.75
N ASP A 674 -4.51 10.17 -9.15
CA ASP A 674 -3.37 10.05 -8.25
C ASP A 674 -3.17 11.37 -7.50
N PHE A 675 -3.32 11.34 -6.18
CA PHE A 675 -3.13 12.47 -5.29
C PHE A 675 -1.76 12.44 -4.56
N GLY A 676 -0.84 11.60 -5.02
CA GLY A 676 0.46 11.40 -4.40
C GLY A 676 0.41 10.48 -3.17
N LEU A 677 -0.27 10.89 -2.11
CA LEU A 677 -0.41 10.11 -0.87
C LEU A 677 -1.40 8.94 -1.00
N PHE A 678 -2.36 9.04 -1.88
CA PHE A 678 -3.34 7.98 -2.17
C PHE A 678 -3.84 8.06 -3.60
N ASN A 679 -4.29 6.91 -4.12
CA ASN A 679 -4.98 6.81 -5.40
C ASN A 679 -6.47 6.64 -5.17
N ALA A 680 -7.27 7.19 -6.08
CA ALA A 680 -8.70 6.96 -6.15
C ALA A 680 -9.14 6.73 -7.61
N PRO A 681 -8.66 5.66 -8.26
CA PRO A 681 -8.94 5.39 -9.65
C PRO A 681 -10.43 5.24 -9.89
N VAL A 682 -10.90 5.77 -11.04
CA VAL A 682 -12.29 5.70 -11.45
C VAL A 682 -12.43 4.66 -12.55
N TYR A 683 -13.41 3.80 -12.39
CA TYR A 683 -13.71 2.70 -13.30
C TYR A 683 -15.12 2.83 -13.90
N LEU A 684 -15.26 2.46 -15.16
CA LEU A 684 -16.53 2.16 -15.80
C LEU A 684 -16.59 0.67 -16.05
N GLY A 685 -17.71 0.03 -15.72
CA GLY A 685 -17.82 -1.41 -15.84
C GLY A 685 -19.16 -1.89 -16.32
N ALA A 686 -19.19 -3.15 -16.76
CA ALA A 686 -20.38 -3.89 -17.11
C ALA A 686 -20.21 -5.36 -16.70
N SER A 687 -21.31 -6.02 -16.35
CA SER A 687 -21.35 -7.45 -16.02
C SER A 687 -22.31 -8.24 -16.90
N LEU A 688 -22.01 -9.52 -17.01
CA LEU A 688 -22.94 -10.57 -17.42
C LEU A 688 -22.95 -11.63 -16.31
N GLU A 689 -24.13 -11.99 -15.85
CA GLU A 689 -24.32 -12.82 -14.68
C GLU A 689 -25.30 -13.95 -14.99
N HIS A 690 -25.03 -15.14 -14.46
CA HIS A 690 -25.88 -16.32 -14.65
C HIS A 690 -25.87 -17.17 -13.41
N GLY A 691 -27.03 -17.45 -12.83
CA GLY A 691 -27.11 -18.25 -11.62
C GLY A 691 -28.51 -18.43 -11.09
N GLY A 692 -28.62 -19.14 -9.97
CA GLY A 692 -29.87 -19.38 -9.28
C GLY A 692 -29.68 -20.26 -8.07
N VAL A 693 -30.75 -20.40 -7.31
CA VAL A 693 -30.86 -21.32 -6.16
C VAL A 693 -32.02 -22.24 -6.31
N TRP A 694 -31.96 -23.45 -5.71
CA TRP A 694 -33.00 -24.44 -5.72
C TRP A 694 -32.92 -25.35 -4.48
N SER A 695 -34.06 -25.99 -4.11
CA SER A 695 -34.12 -26.82 -2.90
C SER A 695 -34.09 -28.31 -3.16
N ASP A 696 -34.35 -28.76 -4.38
CA ASP A 696 -34.33 -30.19 -4.75
C ASP A 696 -32.88 -30.65 -5.00
N ASN A 697 -32.31 -31.42 -4.06
CA ASN A 697 -30.94 -31.94 -4.15
C ASN A 697 -30.76 -33.00 -5.26
N ASP A 698 -31.81 -33.61 -5.74
CA ASP A 698 -31.78 -34.56 -6.86
C ASP A 698 -31.81 -33.86 -8.24
N LEU A 699 -32.09 -32.56 -8.26
CA LEU A 699 -32.17 -31.78 -9.49
C LEU A 699 -30.77 -31.51 -10.07
N LYS A 700 -30.56 -31.98 -11.29
CA LYS A 700 -29.29 -31.71 -11.98
C LYS A 700 -29.19 -30.27 -12.37
N LEU A 701 -27.96 -29.70 -12.32
CA LEU A 701 -27.66 -28.31 -12.65
C LEU A 701 -28.27 -27.85 -14.00
N ASN A 702 -28.30 -28.71 -15.03
CA ASN A 702 -28.88 -28.38 -16.33
C ASN A 702 -30.43 -28.28 -16.34
N LYS A 703 -31.06 -28.53 -15.21
CA LYS A 703 -32.51 -28.39 -15.02
C LYS A 703 -32.85 -27.40 -13.90
N ALA A 704 -31.82 -26.89 -13.22
CA ALA A 704 -32.01 -25.93 -12.15
C ALA A 704 -32.62 -24.61 -12.68
N PRO A 705 -33.36 -23.86 -11.86
CA PRO A 705 -33.92 -22.56 -12.23
C PRO A 705 -32.81 -21.50 -12.21
N LEU A 706 -32.08 -21.35 -13.32
CA LEU A 706 -31.04 -20.37 -13.48
C LEU A 706 -31.54 -19.16 -14.26
N TYR A 707 -31.09 -17.98 -13.88
CA TYR A 707 -31.49 -16.69 -14.42
C TYR A 707 -30.29 -15.96 -15.02
N ASN A 708 -30.55 -15.09 -16.01
CA ASN A 708 -29.57 -14.22 -16.60
C ASN A 708 -29.77 -12.78 -16.09
N ALA A 709 -28.68 -12.13 -15.71
CA ALA A 709 -28.67 -10.73 -15.33
C ALA A 709 -27.50 -10.00 -15.98
N ALA A 710 -27.59 -8.68 -16.02
CA ALA A 710 -26.53 -7.81 -16.50
C ALA A 710 -26.54 -6.51 -15.73
N SER A 711 -25.39 -5.87 -15.61
CA SER A 711 -25.32 -4.54 -15.02
C SER A 711 -24.33 -3.62 -15.75
N VAL A 712 -24.47 -2.32 -15.51
CA VAL A 712 -23.50 -1.29 -15.84
C VAL A 712 -23.24 -0.46 -14.62
N PHE A 713 -21.98 -0.03 -14.41
CA PHE A 713 -21.63 0.75 -13.22
C PHE A 713 -20.47 1.71 -13.46
N ALA A 714 -20.43 2.75 -12.62
CA ALA A 714 -19.26 3.58 -12.39
C ALA A 714 -18.80 3.35 -10.95
N GLY A 715 -17.49 3.22 -10.74
CA GLY A 715 -16.92 2.96 -9.43
C GLY A 715 -15.65 3.73 -9.19
N ILE A 716 -15.39 4.07 -7.93
CA ILE A 716 -14.17 4.70 -7.44
C ILE A 716 -13.58 3.80 -6.37
N ASP A 717 -12.29 3.49 -6.50
CA ASP A 717 -11.53 2.82 -5.44
C ASP A 717 -10.93 3.90 -4.53
N SER A 718 -11.57 4.14 -3.39
CA SER A 718 -11.23 5.24 -2.48
C SER A 718 -10.56 4.72 -1.20
N PRO A 719 -9.81 5.58 -0.46
CA PRO A 719 -9.23 5.20 0.84
C PRO A 719 -10.25 4.78 1.91
N VAL A 720 -11.52 5.12 1.73
CA VAL A 720 -12.60 4.70 2.63
C VAL A 720 -13.36 3.48 2.11
N GLY A 721 -12.83 2.84 1.08
CA GLY A 721 -13.41 1.69 0.38
C GLY A 721 -14.01 2.03 -0.97
N PRO A 722 -14.52 1.04 -1.71
CA PRO A 722 -15.14 1.22 -3.00
C PRO A 722 -16.43 2.06 -2.89
N ILE A 723 -16.64 2.94 -3.87
CA ILE A 723 -17.90 3.68 -4.03
C ILE A 723 -18.41 3.37 -5.44
N MET A 724 -19.62 2.82 -5.56
CA MET A 724 -20.18 2.42 -6.85
C MET A 724 -21.60 2.91 -7.01
N LEU A 725 -21.92 3.36 -8.22
CA LEU A 725 -23.28 3.63 -8.68
C LEU A 725 -23.53 2.71 -9.86
N ALA A 726 -24.59 1.92 -9.78
CA ALA A 726 -24.86 0.87 -10.76
C ALA A 726 -26.34 0.82 -11.16
N TYR A 727 -26.59 0.24 -12.33
CA TYR A 727 -27.90 -0.15 -12.79
C TYR A 727 -27.85 -1.60 -13.25
N GLY A 728 -28.72 -2.44 -12.69
CA GLY A 728 -28.82 -3.86 -13.00
C GLY A 728 -30.19 -4.24 -13.51
N LEU A 729 -30.21 -5.26 -14.35
CA LEU A 729 -31.45 -5.78 -14.93
C LEU A 729 -31.38 -7.31 -15.13
N THR A 730 -32.54 -7.97 -15.06
CA THR A 730 -32.69 -9.41 -15.33
C THR A 730 -33.57 -9.69 -16.54
N GLU A 731 -33.52 -10.92 -17.05
CA GLU A 731 -34.41 -11.41 -18.12
C GLU A 731 -35.92 -11.41 -17.73
N LYS A 732 -36.25 -11.28 -16.46
CA LYS A 732 -37.61 -11.19 -15.94
C LYS A 732 -38.13 -9.75 -15.86
N ASN A 733 -37.43 -8.78 -16.43
CA ASN A 733 -37.71 -7.34 -16.38
C ASN A 733 -37.74 -6.78 -14.96
N LEU A 734 -36.97 -7.37 -14.03
CA LEU A 734 -36.67 -6.76 -12.75
C LEU A 734 -35.42 -5.92 -12.95
N ASP A 735 -35.43 -4.70 -12.43
CA ASP A 735 -34.33 -3.78 -12.49
C ASP A 735 -34.15 -3.02 -11.18
N ALA A 736 -32.94 -2.58 -10.90
CA ALA A 736 -32.61 -1.79 -9.74
C ALA A 736 -31.44 -0.86 -10.01
N VAL A 737 -31.45 0.29 -9.32
CA VAL A 737 -30.31 1.20 -9.24
C VAL A 737 -29.64 0.95 -7.91
N TYR A 738 -28.30 0.85 -7.88
CA TYR A 738 -27.55 0.57 -6.67
C TYR A 738 -26.61 1.71 -6.33
N LEU A 739 -26.57 2.10 -5.06
CA LEU A 739 -25.50 2.88 -4.46
C LEU A 739 -24.78 1.99 -3.43
N ILE A 740 -23.48 1.82 -3.65
CA ILE A 740 -22.65 0.99 -2.78
C ILE A 740 -21.48 1.85 -2.29
N VAL A 741 -21.26 1.87 -0.99
CA VAL A 741 -20.11 2.49 -0.34
C VAL A 741 -19.49 1.47 0.61
N GLY A 742 -18.21 1.16 0.42
CA GLY A 742 -17.54 0.12 1.19
C GLY A 742 -17.84 -1.29 0.67
N THR A 743 -17.39 -2.31 1.39
CA THR A 743 -17.59 -3.72 1.06
C THR A 743 -18.53 -4.36 2.07
N SER A 744 -19.54 -5.05 1.58
CA SER A 744 -20.32 -5.98 2.40
C SER A 744 -19.62 -7.33 2.41
N PHE A 745 -19.35 -7.85 3.59
CA PHE A 745 -18.88 -9.22 3.79
C PHE A 745 -20.04 -10.01 4.40
N ASN A 746 -20.62 -10.88 3.62
CA ASN A 746 -21.55 -11.91 4.09
C ASN A 746 -20.96 -13.26 3.70
#